data_760c0003422a929375766975b7648d1f
#
_entry.id   760c0003422a929375766975b7648d1f
#
_cell.length_a   1.000
_cell.length_b   1.000
_cell.length_c   1.000
_cell.angle_alpha   90.00
_cell.angle_beta   90.00
_cell.angle_gamma   90.00
#
_symmetry.space_group_name_H-M   'P 1'
#
loop_
_entity.id
_entity.type
_entity.pdbx_description
1 polymer ?
#
loop_
_entity_poly.entity_id
_entity_poly.type
_entity_poly.pdbx_seq_one_letter_code
_entity_poly.pdbx_strand_id
1 'polypeptide(L)'
;MKELKSIIDRLKENRLGLTISALRQFIASHPHLMSDDALDRIDNDYQLMLNFLQQGVNDPQRDEIYSKLTERLYHLCRSLQLSLLTKENAFFAHAYRCCKNESFSYERVKSTLENFVAEVAMLSLEPEEQREEKSKKIHLSHNDFRKKLFCSIVTSGLWTESDAKAYAQLIISPTIDSIDAQLMVSAIMVAATNYQDFHKFVTLLSVYQKAQDEHVRQKALIGWIFIITSTIAIDHRVQIMLIDVLKDDHVVQELSDLQKQIMFCKKAEEDKDTIQRDIIPEIMKNNHLEISRSGIKEKEYDPMEDIFDPDAADRRMEKLEESFKKMVGMQKAGSDIYFGGFSQMKRFRFFNHHANWFMPFYIENPDIAEAVNNMKEIPLVKHLISRAPFCDSDKYSFALAMSDIINKLPAQMRNMMGYDESMFNGINEEEMESPAYIRRMALQDLYRFYQLHNDKACMVNPFDDTRALFVTNVTFLYTNLKKIYNDLCLFMHQQNKTKELETILLNHIDMSDVKCMMMHATLAMKIQDPWKALPYLQRAILLEPDNRKVLKMLGKVYFAMDEYEDAAEYFEKLHNLDPDNEQATLFYAIALAKAEEYDKALPLLYKLSFDNENDMAVCRALAWTLMAQGKLKQAENEYRKLLESDDTETGDLLNAGYCQLLSGNIHEAMILFKSFAETTYEKTNPQEKKVEAIIKILEDKLEDDMLFLEPRGINDNMMFLIIDLVYRMYN
;
A
#
# COMPACT_ATOMS: atom_id res chain seq x y z
N MET A 1 25.25 2.18 15.99
CA MET A 1 24.41 2.48 14.80
C MET A 1 23.73 3.85 14.81
N LYS A 2 22.95 4.23 15.84
CA LYS A 2 22.28 5.56 15.90
C LYS A 2 23.28 6.73 15.85
N GLU A 3 24.37 6.61 16.57
CA GLU A 3 25.42 7.62 16.64
C GLU A 3 26.12 7.82 15.30
N LEU A 4 26.51 6.74 14.61
CA LEU A 4 27.11 6.81 13.28
C LEU A 4 26.13 7.41 12.24
N LYS A 5 24.85 7.14 12.35
CA LYS A 5 23.83 7.76 11.53
C LYS A 5 23.79 9.27 11.72
N SER A 6 23.82 9.75 12.96
CA SER A 6 23.88 11.19 13.27
C SER A 6 25.14 11.86 12.68
N ILE A 7 26.29 11.15 12.67
CA ILE A 7 27.53 11.64 12.07
C ILE A 7 27.37 11.77 10.55
N ILE A 8 26.79 10.77 9.90
CA ILE A 8 26.51 10.80 8.45
C ILE A 8 25.53 11.92 8.09
N ASP A 9 24.53 12.19 8.92
CA ASP A 9 23.57 13.28 8.68
C ASP A 9 24.24 14.65 8.75
N ARG A 10 25.24 14.86 9.63
CA ARG A 10 26.08 16.09 9.65
C ARG A 10 26.92 16.26 8.37
N LEU A 11 27.36 15.14 7.79
CA LEU A 11 28.07 15.17 6.50
C LEU A 11 27.15 15.63 5.38
N LYS A 12 25.85 15.26 5.44
CA LYS A 12 24.83 15.76 4.51
C LYS A 12 24.62 17.28 4.59
N GLU A 13 24.84 17.86 5.76
CA GLU A 13 24.77 19.31 5.97
C GLU A 13 26.05 20.04 5.53
N ASN A 14 26.98 19.37 4.86
CA ASN A 14 28.30 19.92 4.44
C ASN A 14 29.15 20.42 5.62
N ARG A 15 29.03 19.79 6.82
CA ARG A 15 29.79 20.16 8.02
C ARG A 15 31.01 19.26 8.21
N LEU A 16 31.98 19.33 7.27
CA LEU A 16 33.10 18.39 7.20
C LEU A 16 33.93 18.35 8.51
N GLY A 17 34.36 19.51 9.05
CA GLY A 17 35.18 19.56 10.25
C GLY A 17 34.48 18.99 11.51
N LEU A 18 33.19 19.28 11.67
CA LEU A 18 32.41 18.73 12.78
C LEU A 18 32.23 17.23 12.62
N THR A 19 32.08 16.73 11.40
CA THR A 19 31.98 15.32 11.09
C THR A 19 33.25 14.56 11.39
N ILE A 20 34.43 15.10 11.00
CA ILE A 20 35.77 14.54 11.31
C ILE A 20 35.92 14.39 12.82
N SER A 21 35.64 15.48 13.58
CA SER A 21 35.77 15.48 15.04
C SER A 21 34.85 14.44 15.70
N ALA A 22 33.60 14.37 15.27
CA ALA A 22 32.61 13.40 15.79
C ALA A 22 33.00 11.94 15.43
N LEU A 23 33.52 11.72 14.22
CA LEU A 23 33.95 10.41 13.77
C LEU A 23 35.21 9.94 14.56
N ARG A 24 36.14 10.86 14.87
CA ARG A 24 37.29 10.56 15.73
C ARG A 24 36.86 10.11 17.12
N GLN A 25 35.89 10.78 17.74
CA GLN A 25 35.33 10.36 19.04
C GLN A 25 34.64 8.99 18.93
N PHE A 26 33.90 8.77 17.86
CA PHE A 26 33.23 7.50 17.62
C PHE A 26 34.21 6.33 17.47
N ILE A 27 35.29 6.50 16.69
CA ILE A 27 36.33 5.48 16.51
C ILE A 27 37.06 5.22 17.84
N ALA A 28 37.37 6.27 18.61
CA ALA A 28 37.99 6.12 19.93
C ALA A 28 37.13 5.32 20.91
N SER A 29 35.81 5.44 20.86
CA SER A 29 34.87 4.65 21.66
C SER A 29 34.67 3.21 21.14
N HIS A 30 35.11 2.92 19.90
CA HIS A 30 34.98 1.61 19.25
C HIS A 30 36.32 1.11 18.67
N PRO A 31 37.36 0.88 19.50
CA PRO A 31 38.73 0.60 19.03
C PRO A 31 38.87 -0.69 18.21
N HIS A 32 37.84 -1.52 18.20
CA HIS A 32 37.79 -2.78 17.45
C HIS A 32 37.33 -2.62 16.00
N LEU A 33 36.97 -1.40 15.54
CA LEU A 33 36.36 -1.22 14.23
C LEU A 33 37.38 -0.95 13.11
N MET A 34 38.42 -0.18 13.32
CA MET A 34 39.46 0.09 12.30
C MET A 34 40.74 0.68 12.92
N SER A 35 41.84 0.69 12.14
CA SER A 35 43.02 1.53 12.41
C SER A 35 42.75 2.99 11.99
N ASP A 36 43.21 3.94 12.76
CA ASP A 36 42.93 5.38 12.60
C ASP A 36 43.53 6.02 11.32
N ASP A 37 44.41 5.35 10.59
CA ASP A 37 45.19 5.90 9.47
C ASP A 37 44.34 6.53 8.36
N ALA A 38 43.15 6.01 8.08
CA ALA A 38 42.32 6.54 6.99
C ALA A 38 41.70 7.89 7.38
N LEU A 39 41.24 8.04 8.63
CA LEU A 39 40.69 9.30 9.15
C LEU A 39 41.77 10.35 9.28
N ASP A 40 42.95 9.96 9.76
CA ASP A 40 44.08 10.92 9.93
C ASP A 40 44.56 11.50 8.58
N ARG A 41 44.57 10.70 7.52
CA ARG A 41 44.87 11.21 6.17
C ARG A 41 43.84 12.24 5.71
N ILE A 42 42.55 11.97 5.93
CA ILE A 42 41.45 12.90 5.54
C ILE A 42 41.56 14.20 6.38
N ASP A 43 41.80 14.08 7.68
CA ASP A 43 41.95 15.24 8.57
C ASP A 43 43.16 16.07 8.18
N ASN A 44 44.32 15.45 7.91
CA ASN A 44 45.53 16.18 7.47
C ASN A 44 45.29 16.96 6.18
N ASP A 45 44.64 16.35 5.17
CA ASP A 45 44.30 17.02 3.92
C ASP A 45 43.32 18.19 4.18
N TYR A 46 42.36 18.01 5.09
CA TYR A 46 41.41 19.06 5.49
C TYR A 46 42.11 20.22 6.22
N GLN A 47 43.02 19.93 7.18
CA GLN A 47 43.80 20.95 7.87
C GLN A 47 44.72 21.72 6.93
N LEU A 48 45.30 21.04 5.94
CA LEU A 48 46.11 21.69 4.91
C LEU A 48 45.29 22.71 4.11
N MET A 49 44.10 22.32 3.68
CA MET A 49 43.16 23.19 2.96
C MET A 49 42.76 24.41 3.81
N LEU A 50 42.47 24.22 5.12
CA LEU A 50 42.17 25.33 6.03
C LEU A 50 43.35 26.28 6.22
N ASN A 51 44.57 25.76 6.33
CA ASN A 51 45.77 26.58 6.46
C ASN A 51 45.99 27.47 5.23
N PHE A 52 45.83 26.95 4.02
CA PHE A 52 45.91 27.76 2.80
C PHE A 52 44.83 28.84 2.75
N LEU A 53 43.59 28.52 3.20
CA LEU A 53 42.51 29.51 3.29
C LEU A 53 42.84 30.63 4.29
N GLN A 54 43.41 30.31 5.46
CA GLN A 54 43.83 31.28 6.46
C GLN A 54 44.97 32.22 5.95
N GLN A 55 45.84 31.69 5.10
CA GLN A 55 46.90 32.47 4.46
C GLN A 55 46.39 33.33 3.30
N GLY A 56 45.09 33.32 3.01
CA GLY A 56 44.49 34.11 1.94
C GLY A 56 44.81 33.61 0.52
N VAL A 57 45.29 32.39 0.38
CA VAL A 57 45.58 31.78 -0.94
C VAL A 57 44.27 31.54 -1.68
N ASN A 58 44.14 32.13 -2.87
CA ASN A 58 43.01 31.88 -3.75
C ASN A 58 43.25 30.59 -4.55
N ASP A 59 42.67 29.48 -4.12
CA ASP A 59 42.81 28.20 -4.78
C ASP A 59 41.52 27.94 -5.59
N PRO A 60 41.59 27.91 -6.93
CA PRO A 60 40.43 27.65 -7.79
C PRO A 60 39.93 26.19 -7.69
N GLN A 61 40.71 25.26 -7.14
CA GLN A 61 40.33 23.85 -6.97
C GLN A 61 39.77 23.54 -5.56
N ARG A 62 39.63 24.53 -4.69
CA ARG A 62 39.20 24.35 -3.31
C ARG A 62 37.87 23.60 -3.19
N ASP A 63 36.91 23.98 -4.00
CA ASP A 63 35.55 23.34 -3.97
C ASP A 63 35.63 21.88 -4.42
N GLU A 64 36.47 21.57 -5.41
CA GLU A 64 36.70 20.19 -5.86
C GLU A 64 37.42 19.37 -4.78
N ILE A 65 38.42 19.94 -4.10
CA ILE A 65 39.12 19.29 -2.98
C ILE A 65 38.15 19.05 -1.85
N TYR A 66 37.32 20.01 -1.48
CA TYR A 66 36.31 19.86 -0.44
C TYR A 66 35.32 18.73 -0.78
N SER A 67 34.84 18.67 -2.02
CA SER A 67 33.96 17.61 -2.50
C SER A 67 34.63 16.24 -2.43
N LYS A 68 35.88 16.10 -2.85
CA LYS A 68 36.64 14.83 -2.74
C LYS A 68 36.87 14.40 -1.30
N LEU A 69 37.15 15.34 -0.39
CA LEU A 69 37.27 15.02 1.04
C LEU A 69 35.93 14.55 1.64
N THR A 70 34.84 15.18 1.26
CA THR A 70 33.48 14.77 1.67
C THR A 70 33.18 13.37 1.18
N GLU A 71 33.49 13.03 -0.07
CA GLU A 71 33.30 11.69 -0.63
C GLU A 71 34.15 10.64 0.11
N ARG A 72 35.45 10.93 0.34
CA ARG A 72 36.34 10.03 1.10
C ARG A 72 35.85 9.80 2.52
N LEU A 73 35.37 10.82 3.21
CA LEU A 73 34.81 10.70 4.55
C LEU A 73 33.50 9.91 4.56
N TYR A 74 32.67 10.11 3.54
CA TYR A 74 31.46 9.32 3.35
C TYR A 74 31.78 7.83 3.16
N HIS A 75 32.74 7.49 2.32
CA HIS A 75 33.21 6.12 2.12
C HIS A 75 33.71 5.49 3.42
N LEU A 76 34.48 6.23 4.22
CA LEU A 76 34.95 5.77 5.52
C LEU A 76 33.77 5.49 6.48
N CYS A 77 32.82 6.39 6.58
CA CYS A 77 31.61 6.19 7.40
C CYS A 77 30.84 4.93 6.98
N ARG A 78 30.72 4.67 5.69
CA ARG A 78 30.01 3.47 5.18
C ARG A 78 30.79 2.18 5.45
N SER A 79 32.10 2.18 5.35
CA SER A 79 32.93 1.05 5.71
C SER A 79 32.83 0.72 7.20
N LEU A 80 32.80 1.74 8.06
CA LEU A 80 32.56 1.58 9.50
C LEU A 80 31.15 1.03 9.77
N GLN A 81 30.15 1.52 9.05
CA GLN A 81 28.77 1.02 9.14
C GLN A 81 28.69 -0.47 8.81
N LEU A 82 29.33 -0.91 7.72
CA LEU A 82 29.38 -2.33 7.36
C LEU A 82 30.09 -3.17 8.42
N SER A 83 31.21 -2.68 8.97
CA SER A 83 31.94 -3.34 10.04
C SER A 83 31.08 -3.52 11.31
N LEU A 84 30.25 -2.53 11.63
CA LEU A 84 29.28 -2.66 12.73
C LEU A 84 28.17 -3.64 12.39
N LEU A 85 27.60 -3.56 11.20
CA LEU A 85 26.54 -4.48 10.76
C LEU A 85 27.01 -5.93 10.85
N THR A 86 28.19 -6.27 10.36
CA THR A 86 28.72 -7.64 10.41
C THR A 86 29.03 -8.15 11.80
N LYS A 87 29.17 -7.26 12.81
CA LYS A 87 29.44 -7.64 14.21
C LYS A 87 28.21 -7.62 15.09
N GLU A 88 27.36 -6.62 14.95
CA GLU A 88 26.26 -6.32 15.88
C GLU A 88 24.88 -6.69 15.34
N ASN A 89 24.71 -6.78 14.03
CA ASN A 89 23.44 -7.08 13.39
C ASN A 89 23.32 -8.58 13.12
N ALA A 90 22.28 -9.23 13.65
CA ALA A 90 22.11 -10.68 13.57
C ALA A 90 22.12 -11.19 12.11
N PHE A 91 21.41 -10.53 11.20
CA PHE A 91 21.34 -10.90 9.79
C PHE A 91 22.72 -10.81 9.10
N PHE A 92 23.41 -9.68 9.21
CA PHE A 92 24.72 -9.48 8.59
C PHE A 92 25.82 -10.33 9.22
N ALA A 93 25.77 -10.52 10.55
CA ALA A 93 26.70 -11.40 11.26
C ALA A 93 26.54 -12.87 10.83
N HIS A 94 25.30 -13.33 10.62
CA HIS A 94 25.06 -14.66 10.10
C HIS A 94 25.56 -14.78 8.64
N ALA A 95 25.22 -13.83 7.77
CA ALA A 95 25.69 -13.81 6.39
C ALA A 95 27.23 -13.83 6.32
N TYR A 96 27.93 -13.00 7.11
CA TYR A 96 29.37 -12.97 7.17
C TYR A 96 29.97 -14.33 7.59
N ARG A 97 29.40 -15.00 8.60
CA ARG A 97 29.87 -16.33 9.03
C ARG A 97 29.70 -17.39 7.95
N CYS A 98 28.64 -17.31 7.14
CA CYS A 98 28.41 -18.27 6.05
C CYS A 98 29.45 -18.22 4.94
N CYS A 99 30.05 -17.06 4.67
CA CYS A 99 30.96 -16.89 3.52
C CYS A 99 32.42 -16.64 3.89
N LYS A 100 32.77 -16.35 5.17
CA LYS A 100 34.11 -15.88 5.60
C LYS A 100 35.27 -16.81 5.25
N ASN A 101 35.03 -18.11 5.09
CA ASN A 101 36.07 -19.11 4.86
C ASN A 101 36.36 -19.35 3.37
N GLU A 102 35.66 -18.68 2.48
CA GLU A 102 35.82 -18.83 1.03
C GLU A 102 36.14 -17.49 0.37
N SER A 103 36.90 -17.53 -0.72
CA SER A 103 37.18 -16.35 -1.55
C SER A 103 36.20 -16.31 -2.71
N PHE A 104 35.55 -15.17 -2.91
CA PHE A 104 34.60 -14.88 -4.00
C PHE A 104 35.19 -13.82 -4.94
N SER A 105 36.42 -14.11 -5.47
CA SER A 105 36.97 -13.25 -6.54
C SER A 105 36.05 -13.32 -7.78
N TYR A 106 35.98 -12.24 -8.53
CA TYR A 106 35.14 -12.14 -9.72
C TYR A 106 35.36 -13.31 -10.69
N GLU A 107 36.63 -13.64 -10.99
CA GLU A 107 36.97 -14.74 -11.89
C GLU A 107 36.47 -16.09 -11.40
N ARG A 108 36.58 -16.36 -10.10
CA ARG A 108 36.05 -17.60 -9.51
C ARG A 108 34.53 -17.65 -9.60
N VAL A 109 33.85 -16.54 -9.26
CA VAL A 109 32.40 -16.46 -9.34
C VAL A 109 31.94 -16.74 -10.77
N LYS A 110 32.50 -16.01 -11.74
CA LYS A 110 32.18 -16.17 -13.15
C LYS A 110 32.36 -17.60 -13.61
N SER A 111 33.56 -18.18 -13.40
CA SER A 111 33.85 -19.54 -13.87
C SER A 111 32.95 -20.59 -13.21
N THR A 112 32.60 -20.44 -11.93
CA THR A 112 31.74 -21.42 -11.25
C THR A 112 30.32 -21.36 -11.77
N LEU A 113 29.78 -20.16 -12.03
CA LEU A 113 28.43 -19.99 -12.59
C LEU A 113 28.34 -20.49 -14.03
N GLU A 114 29.33 -20.20 -14.87
CA GLU A 114 29.40 -20.69 -16.27
C GLU A 114 29.57 -22.21 -16.33
N ASN A 115 30.41 -22.80 -15.45
CA ASN A 115 30.57 -24.23 -15.36
C ASN A 115 29.29 -24.96 -14.97
N PHE A 116 28.50 -24.42 -14.08
CA PHE A 116 27.21 -25.01 -13.72
C PHE A 116 26.29 -25.17 -14.95
N VAL A 117 26.15 -24.12 -15.76
CA VAL A 117 25.30 -24.14 -16.95
C VAL A 117 25.85 -25.20 -17.95
N ALA A 118 27.19 -25.28 -18.11
CA ALA A 118 27.80 -26.28 -18.96
C ALA A 118 27.61 -27.71 -18.44
N GLU A 119 27.76 -27.95 -17.12
CA GLU A 119 27.56 -29.26 -16.50
C GLU A 119 26.11 -29.73 -16.62
N VAL A 120 25.12 -28.83 -16.40
CA VAL A 120 23.70 -29.14 -16.59
C VAL A 120 23.38 -29.48 -18.04
N ALA A 121 23.91 -28.71 -18.99
CA ALA A 121 23.74 -29.01 -20.42
C ALA A 121 24.33 -30.41 -20.81
N MET A 122 25.47 -30.79 -20.22
CA MET A 122 26.10 -32.07 -20.43
C MET A 122 25.32 -33.27 -19.84
N LEU A 123 24.44 -33.06 -18.87
CA LEU A 123 23.60 -34.14 -18.33
C LEU A 123 22.75 -34.85 -19.39
N SER A 124 22.37 -34.16 -20.45
CA SER A 124 21.63 -34.75 -21.57
C SER A 124 22.41 -35.86 -22.29
N LEU A 125 23.76 -35.84 -22.25
CA LEU A 125 24.66 -36.79 -22.87
C LEU A 125 24.98 -37.99 -21.97
N GLU A 126 24.59 -37.94 -20.68
CA GLU A 126 24.86 -39.02 -19.74
C GLU A 126 23.84 -40.16 -19.85
N PRO A 127 24.24 -41.41 -19.52
CA PRO A 127 23.33 -42.55 -19.46
C PRO A 127 22.19 -42.28 -18.45
N GLU A 128 20.99 -42.73 -18.76
CA GLU A 128 19.77 -42.44 -17.99
C GLU A 128 19.89 -42.85 -16.50
N GLU A 129 20.54 -44.02 -16.27
CA GLU A 129 20.77 -44.57 -14.91
C GLU A 129 21.69 -43.70 -14.04
N GLN A 130 22.59 -42.91 -14.62
CA GLN A 130 23.54 -42.07 -13.88
C GLN A 130 23.12 -40.61 -13.85
N ARG A 131 22.19 -40.23 -14.71
CA ARG A 131 21.75 -38.83 -14.90
C ARG A 131 21.16 -38.23 -13.65
N GLU A 132 20.30 -38.97 -12.95
CA GLU A 132 19.61 -38.45 -11.74
C GLU A 132 20.61 -38.24 -10.59
N GLU A 133 21.55 -39.15 -10.37
CA GLU A 133 22.55 -39.02 -9.30
C GLU A 133 23.55 -37.91 -9.59
N LYS A 134 24.01 -37.76 -10.85
CA LYS A 134 24.90 -36.65 -11.25
C LYS A 134 24.18 -35.30 -11.14
N SER A 135 22.94 -35.22 -11.60
CA SER A 135 22.10 -34.03 -11.49
C SER A 135 21.97 -33.59 -10.03
N LYS A 136 21.65 -34.50 -9.11
CA LYS A 136 21.56 -34.20 -7.69
C LYS A 136 22.87 -33.65 -7.12
N LYS A 137 24.01 -34.21 -7.49
CA LYS A 137 25.34 -33.74 -7.02
C LYS A 137 25.66 -32.35 -7.56
N ILE A 138 25.41 -32.08 -8.84
CA ILE A 138 25.64 -30.79 -9.47
C ILE A 138 24.76 -29.72 -8.78
N HIS A 139 23.47 -29.97 -8.66
CA HIS A 139 22.54 -29.02 -8.02
C HIS A 139 22.85 -28.79 -6.55
N LEU A 140 23.27 -29.83 -5.79
CA LEU A 140 23.63 -29.70 -4.39
C LEU A 140 24.87 -28.81 -4.21
N SER A 141 25.93 -29.07 -4.98
CA SER A 141 27.17 -28.27 -4.94
C SER A 141 26.91 -26.82 -5.32
N HIS A 142 26.13 -26.62 -6.39
CA HIS A 142 25.82 -25.29 -6.88
C HIS A 142 24.91 -24.51 -5.93
N ASN A 143 23.90 -25.16 -5.30
CA ASN A 143 23.04 -24.53 -4.31
C ASN A 143 23.80 -24.05 -3.07
N ASP A 144 24.80 -24.82 -2.60
CA ASP A 144 25.69 -24.39 -1.52
C ASP A 144 26.52 -23.17 -1.93
N PHE A 145 27.09 -23.19 -3.14
CA PHE A 145 27.85 -22.07 -3.69
C PHE A 145 27.01 -20.81 -3.83
N ARG A 146 25.81 -20.88 -4.43
CA ARG A 146 24.92 -19.72 -4.64
C ARG A 146 24.46 -19.09 -3.34
N LYS A 147 24.19 -19.88 -2.29
CA LYS A 147 23.85 -19.39 -0.95
C LYS A 147 25.01 -18.62 -0.30
N LYS A 148 26.22 -19.13 -0.43
CA LYS A 148 27.43 -18.46 0.06
C LYS A 148 27.77 -17.22 -0.75
N LEU A 149 27.55 -17.24 -2.08
CA LEU A 149 27.69 -16.09 -2.96
C LEU A 149 26.72 -14.97 -2.56
N PHE A 150 25.45 -15.29 -2.28
CA PHE A 150 24.47 -14.34 -1.76
C PHE A 150 25.01 -13.67 -0.49
N CYS A 151 25.45 -14.46 0.48
CA CYS A 151 26.01 -13.95 1.73
C CYS A 151 27.27 -13.09 1.51
N SER A 152 28.14 -13.49 0.59
CA SER A 152 29.34 -12.74 0.22
C SER A 152 29.02 -11.36 -0.39
N ILE A 153 28.04 -11.27 -1.29
CA ILE A 153 27.60 -10.00 -1.88
C ILE A 153 26.96 -9.11 -0.82
N VAL A 154 26.09 -9.67 0.04
CA VAL A 154 25.42 -8.92 1.12
C VAL A 154 26.43 -8.29 2.07
N THR A 155 27.54 -8.97 2.36
CA THR A 155 28.58 -8.51 3.29
C THR A 155 29.83 -7.96 2.60
N SER A 156 29.80 -7.79 1.25
CA SER A 156 30.92 -7.22 0.50
C SER A 156 31.17 -5.78 0.90
N GLY A 157 32.42 -5.33 0.81
CA GLY A 157 32.78 -3.92 0.98
C GLY A 157 32.08 -3.01 -0.03
N LEU A 158 32.39 -1.73 0.05
CA LEU A 158 31.96 -0.78 -0.96
C LEU A 158 32.60 -1.17 -2.30
N TRP A 159 31.77 -1.21 -3.34
CA TRP A 159 32.22 -1.55 -4.68
C TRP A 159 32.94 -0.39 -5.36
N THR A 160 33.84 -0.73 -6.29
CA THR A 160 34.46 0.22 -7.20
C THR A 160 33.67 0.29 -8.51
N GLU A 161 33.98 1.26 -9.36
CA GLU A 161 33.41 1.34 -10.70
C GLU A 161 33.71 0.07 -11.53
N SER A 162 34.90 -0.51 -11.34
CA SER A 162 35.30 -1.77 -12.00
C SER A 162 34.40 -2.93 -11.55
N ASP A 163 34.13 -3.04 -10.23
CA ASP A 163 33.24 -4.07 -9.69
C ASP A 163 31.83 -3.91 -10.25
N ALA A 164 31.32 -2.67 -10.28
CA ALA A 164 30.00 -2.40 -10.82
C ALA A 164 29.84 -2.83 -12.27
N LYS A 165 30.83 -2.49 -13.12
CA LYS A 165 30.84 -2.91 -14.54
C LYS A 165 30.94 -4.42 -14.69
N ALA A 166 31.80 -5.07 -13.92
CA ALA A 166 32.02 -6.50 -13.97
C ALA A 166 30.77 -7.29 -13.54
N TYR A 167 30.18 -6.96 -12.39
CA TYR A 167 28.96 -7.63 -11.92
C TYR A 167 27.75 -7.34 -12.81
N ALA A 168 27.60 -6.11 -13.34
CA ALA A 168 26.52 -5.81 -14.29
C ALA A 168 26.65 -6.68 -15.55
N GLN A 169 27.85 -6.81 -16.13
CA GLN A 169 28.08 -7.67 -17.29
C GLN A 169 27.84 -9.14 -16.97
N LEU A 170 28.21 -9.62 -15.79
CA LEU A 170 28.00 -10.99 -15.38
C LEU A 170 26.50 -11.31 -15.27
N ILE A 171 25.73 -10.45 -14.60
CA ILE A 171 24.28 -10.64 -14.36
C ILE A 171 23.50 -10.67 -15.69
N ILE A 172 23.87 -9.84 -16.67
CA ILE A 172 23.19 -9.80 -17.97
C ILE A 172 23.72 -10.86 -18.98
N SER A 173 24.73 -11.61 -18.60
CA SER A 173 25.34 -12.60 -19.52
C SER A 173 24.39 -13.76 -19.80
N PRO A 174 24.18 -14.14 -21.07
CA PRO A 174 23.37 -15.29 -21.42
C PRO A 174 24.02 -16.65 -21.03
N THR A 175 25.28 -16.66 -20.57
CA THR A 175 25.97 -17.83 -20.06
C THR A 175 25.71 -18.12 -18.57
N ILE A 176 24.95 -17.26 -17.90
CA ILE A 176 24.63 -17.39 -16.49
C ILE A 176 23.15 -17.82 -16.35
N ASP A 177 22.90 -18.72 -15.43
CA ASP A 177 21.54 -19.16 -15.08
C ASP A 177 20.70 -17.99 -14.52
N SER A 178 19.44 -17.89 -14.97
CA SER A 178 18.52 -16.82 -14.56
C SER A 178 18.32 -16.78 -13.04
N ILE A 179 18.28 -17.94 -12.38
CA ILE A 179 18.12 -18.05 -10.92
C ILE A 179 19.30 -17.39 -10.20
N ASP A 180 20.51 -17.65 -10.69
CA ASP A 180 21.74 -17.06 -10.14
C ASP A 180 21.77 -15.54 -10.34
N ALA A 181 21.42 -15.08 -11.53
CA ALA A 181 21.32 -13.65 -11.85
C ALA A 181 20.31 -12.94 -10.93
N GLN A 182 19.11 -13.49 -10.78
CA GLN A 182 18.07 -12.94 -9.91
C GLN A 182 18.50 -12.90 -8.43
N LEU A 183 19.20 -13.94 -7.96
CA LEU A 183 19.69 -14.01 -6.59
C LEU A 183 20.79 -12.98 -6.32
N MET A 184 21.72 -12.78 -7.30
CA MET A 184 22.75 -11.73 -7.22
C MET A 184 22.11 -10.33 -7.18
N VAL A 185 21.10 -10.04 -8.00
CA VAL A 185 20.34 -8.78 -7.96
C VAL A 185 19.74 -8.55 -6.57
N SER A 186 19.11 -9.58 -5.99
CA SER A 186 18.53 -9.50 -4.66
C SER A 186 19.57 -9.25 -3.57
N ALA A 187 20.74 -9.91 -3.65
CA ALA A 187 21.85 -9.72 -2.72
C ALA A 187 22.41 -8.27 -2.77
N ILE A 188 22.59 -7.74 -3.98
CA ILE A 188 23.06 -6.36 -4.20
C ILE A 188 22.05 -5.37 -3.63
N MET A 189 20.75 -5.57 -3.86
CA MET A 189 19.68 -4.74 -3.31
C MET A 189 19.71 -4.74 -1.78
N VAL A 190 19.75 -5.92 -1.13
CA VAL A 190 19.79 -6.03 0.34
C VAL A 190 21.01 -5.33 0.91
N ALA A 191 22.18 -5.53 0.32
CA ALA A 191 23.41 -4.87 0.71
C ALA A 191 23.27 -3.33 0.67
N ALA A 192 22.96 -2.81 -0.51
CA ALA A 192 22.98 -1.37 -0.77
C ALA A 192 21.81 -0.62 -0.08
N THR A 193 20.69 -1.27 0.18
CA THR A 193 19.59 -0.69 0.98
C THR A 193 20.02 -0.42 2.42
N ASN A 194 20.88 -1.28 2.99
CA ASN A 194 21.29 -1.18 4.40
C ASN A 194 22.50 -0.27 4.64
N TYR A 195 23.50 -0.24 3.74
CA TYR A 195 24.70 0.60 3.94
C TYR A 195 25.04 1.53 2.78
N GLN A 196 24.13 1.67 1.80
CA GLN A 196 24.16 2.69 0.73
C GLN A 196 25.47 2.73 -0.06
N ASP A 197 25.53 1.95 -1.12
CA ASP A 197 26.67 1.87 -2.03
C ASP A 197 26.27 2.39 -3.40
N PHE A 198 26.89 3.48 -3.84
CA PHE A 198 26.64 4.11 -5.13
C PHE A 198 26.88 3.14 -6.31
N HIS A 199 27.98 2.39 -6.28
CA HIS A 199 28.33 1.51 -7.38
C HIS A 199 27.42 0.30 -7.46
N LYS A 200 26.90 -0.21 -6.33
CA LYS A 200 25.83 -1.22 -6.32
C LYS A 200 24.52 -0.67 -6.91
N PHE A 201 24.18 0.59 -6.62
CA PHE A 201 23.05 1.25 -7.28
C PHE A 201 23.24 1.32 -8.80
N VAL A 202 24.42 1.80 -9.27
CA VAL A 202 24.75 1.86 -10.71
C VAL A 202 24.66 0.49 -11.37
N THR A 203 25.10 -0.56 -10.68
CA THR A 203 24.99 -1.94 -11.16
C THR A 203 23.54 -2.31 -11.45
N LEU A 204 22.63 -2.12 -10.46
CA LEU A 204 21.21 -2.46 -10.63
C LEU A 204 20.52 -1.61 -11.68
N LEU A 205 20.84 -0.31 -11.76
CA LEU A 205 20.31 0.54 -12.82
C LEU A 205 20.77 0.10 -14.21
N SER A 206 22.05 -0.30 -14.37
CA SER A 206 22.58 -0.82 -15.61
C SER A 206 21.96 -2.17 -15.99
N VAL A 207 21.74 -3.06 -15.02
CA VAL A 207 21.04 -4.34 -15.21
C VAL A 207 19.61 -4.10 -15.67
N TYR A 208 18.86 -3.21 -15.00
CA TYR A 208 17.51 -2.84 -15.40
C TYR A 208 17.42 -2.38 -16.86
N GLN A 209 18.38 -1.56 -17.31
CA GLN A 209 18.39 -1.02 -18.67
C GLN A 209 18.79 -2.03 -19.75
N LYS A 210 19.56 -3.09 -19.40
CA LYS A 210 20.23 -3.94 -20.40
C LYS A 210 19.84 -5.42 -20.34
N ALA A 211 19.26 -5.88 -19.24
CA ALA A 211 18.88 -7.29 -19.10
C ALA A 211 17.78 -7.67 -20.11
N GLN A 212 17.96 -8.82 -20.75
CA GLN A 212 16.97 -9.42 -21.65
C GLN A 212 15.96 -10.27 -20.87
N ASP A 213 16.41 -10.88 -19.77
CA ASP A 213 15.54 -11.64 -18.85
C ASP A 213 14.66 -10.69 -18.06
N GLU A 214 13.34 -10.84 -18.23
CA GLU A 214 12.37 -9.95 -17.59
C GLU A 214 12.33 -10.12 -16.07
N HIS A 215 12.55 -11.33 -15.52
CA HIS A 215 12.63 -11.56 -14.08
C HIS A 215 13.81 -10.80 -13.46
N VAL A 216 14.97 -10.86 -14.11
CA VAL A 216 16.18 -10.13 -13.71
C VAL A 216 15.93 -8.62 -13.81
N ARG A 217 15.32 -8.16 -14.91
CA ARG A 217 15.05 -6.76 -15.18
C ARG A 217 14.11 -6.16 -14.11
N GLN A 218 13.00 -6.85 -13.80
CA GLN A 218 12.03 -6.35 -12.81
C GLN A 218 12.57 -6.39 -11.37
N LYS A 219 13.34 -7.40 -11.00
CA LYS A 219 14.04 -7.42 -9.70
C LYS A 219 15.06 -6.29 -9.59
N ALA A 220 15.77 -5.97 -10.68
CA ALA A 220 16.69 -4.84 -10.72
C ALA A 220 15.97 -3.49 -10.60
N LEU A 221 14.78 -3.33 -11.24
CA LEU A 221 13.92 -2.14 -11.10
C LEU A 221 13.55 -1.90 -9.63
N ILE A 222 13.02 -2.91 -8.97
CA ILE A 222 12.67 -2.83 -7.54
C ILE A 222 13.93 -2.50 -6.72
N GLY A 223 15.05 -3.15 -7.04
CA GLY A 223 16.30 -3.02 -6.30
C GLY A 223 16.85 -1.60 -6.30
N TRP A 224 16.99 -0.95 -7.45
CA TRP A 224 17.54 0.41 -7.48
C TRP A 224 16.58 1.44 -6.87
N ILE A 225 15.25 1.23 -6.96
CA ILE A 225 14.27 2.08 -6.26
C ILE A 225 14.42 1.94 -4.75
N PHE A 226 14.52 0.72 -4.21
CA PHE A 226 14.66 0.52 -2.76
C PHE A 226 15.98 1.09 -2.21
N ILE A 227 17.04 1.10 -3.00
CA ILE A 227 18.30 1.75 -2.64
C ILE A 227 18.12 3.28 -2.53
N ILE A 228 17.42 3.91 -3.48
CA ILE A 228 17.15 5.36 -3.43
C ILE A 228 16.34 5.73 -2.20
N THR A 229 15.32 4.96 -1.84
CA THR A 229 14.46 5.25 -0.68
C THR A 229 15.22 5.17 0.64
N SER A 230 16.33 4.46 0.69
CA SER A 230 17.18 4.35 1.88
C SER A 230 18.13 5.54 2.10
N THR A 231 18.07 6.59 1.27
CA THR A 231 18.79 7.89 1.40
C THR A 231 20.15 7.97 0.70
N ILE A 232 20.19 7.89 -0.64
CA ILE A 232 21.37 8.30 -1.44
C ILE A 232 21.36 9.82 -1.78
N ALA A 233 20.55 10.61 -1.10
CA ALA A 233 20.28 12.03 -1.43
C ALA A 233 21.50 12.97 -1.46
N ILE A 234 22.73 12.47 -1.21
CA ILE A 234 23.96 13.30 -1.20
C ILE A 234 24.68 13.25 -2.55
N ASP A 235 24.41 12.26 -3.38
CA ASP A 235 25.18 12.10 -4.62
C ASP A 235 24.44 12.69 -5.81
N HIS A 236 24.86 13.89 -6.24
CA HIS A 236 24.32 14.55 -7.44
C HIS A 236 24.40 13.68 -8.70
N ARG A 237 25.33 12.72 -8.76
CA ARG A 237 25.46 11.78 -9.88
C ARG A 237 24.20 10.93 -10.03
N VAL A 238 23.60 10.50 -8.91
CA VAL A 238 22.33 9.75 -8.94
C VAL A 238 21.22 10.57 -9.60
N GLN A 239 21.09 11.84 -9.22
CA GLN A 239 20.06 12.72 -9.78
C GLN A 239 20.23 12.93 -11.29
N ILE A 240 21.48 13.15 -11.75
CA ILE A 240 21.78 13.29 -13.19
C ILE A 240 21.40 12.01 -13.95
N MET A 241 21.78 10.84 -13.43
CA MET A 241 21.43 9.55 -14.03
C MET A 241 19.91 9.34 -14.11
N LEU A 242 19.17 9.70 -13.06
CA LEU A 242 17.72 9.58 -13.04
C LEU A 242 17.03 10.54 -14.00
N ILE A 243 17.53 11.77 -14.16
CA ILE A 243 17.00 12.71 -15.15
C ILE A 243 17.12 12.10 -16.56
N ASP A 244 18.20 11.40 -16.86
CA ASP A 244 18.39 10.75 -18.16
C ASP A 244 17.49 9.54 -18.35
N VAL A 245 17.46 8.64 -17.37
CA VAL A 245 16.62 7.41 -17.40
C VAL A 245 15.13 7.73 -17.49
N LEU A 246 14.66 8.77 -16.79
CA LEU A 246 13.25 9.16 -16.74
C LEU A 246 12.82 10.08 -17.91
N LYS A 247 13.65 10.23 -18.95
CA LYS A 247 13.20 10.75 -20.25
C LYS A 247 12.29 9.77 -20.98
N ASP A 248 12.47 8.48 -20.72
CA ASP A 248 11.66 7.42 -21.29
C ASP A 248 10.32 7.31 -20.55
N ASP A 249 9.23 7.60 -21.25
CA ASP A 249 7.87 7.54 -20.71
C ASP A 249 7.47 6.10 -20.30
N HIS A 250 8.04 5.07 -20.91
CA HIS A 250 7.81 3.68 -20.51
C HIS A 250 8.35 3.42 -19.10
N VAL A 251 9.55 3.90 -18.80
CA VAL A 251 10.14 3.80 -17.45
C VAL A 251 9.28 4.55 -16.43
N VAL A 252 8.81 5.74 -16.77
CA VAL A 252 7.93 6.54 -15.92
C VAL A 252 6.64 5.79 -15.60
N GLN A 253 6.06 5.10 -16.60
CA GLN A 253 4.86 4.29 -16.39
C GLN A 253 5.14 3.05 -15.53
N GLU A 254 6.25 2.34 -15.75
CA GLU A 254 6.65 1.21 -14.89
C GLU A 254 6.81 1.64 -13.43
N LEU A 255 7.33 2.85 -13.17
CA LEU A 255 7.44 3.40 -11.81
C LEU A 255 6.07 3.75 -11.22
N SER A 256 5.11 4.23 -12.02
CA SER A 256 3.74 4.41 -11.57
C SER A 256 3.13 3.11 -11.07
N ASP A 257 3.27 2.06 -11.88
CA ASP A 257 2.76 0.73 -11.54
C ASP A 257 3.46 0.14 -10.32
N LEU A 258 4.78 0.30 -10.22
CA LEU A 258 5.56 -0.11 -9.05
C LEU A 258 5.07 0.58 -7.78
N GLN A 259 4.82 1.90 -7.82
CA GLN A 259 4.30 2.62 -6.67
C GLN A 259 2.94 2.10 -6.22
N LYS A 260 2.03 1.84 -7.16
CA LYS A 260 0.71 1.25 -6.86
C LYS A 260 0.83 -0.15 -6.25
N GLN A 261 1.72 -0.99 -6.81
CA GLN A 261 1.97 -2.35 -6.32
C GLN A 261 2.58 -2.37 -4.90
N ILE A 262 3.46 -1.42 -4.57
CA ILE A 262 3.98 -1.25 -3.20
C ILE A 262 2.84 -0.92 -2.23
N MET A 263 1.89 -0.07 -2.63
CA MET A 263 0.73 0.26 -1.79
C MET A 263 -0.18 -0.96 -1.57
N PHE A 264 -0.37 -1.79 -2.58
CA PHE A 264 -1.12 -3.05 -2.42
C PHE A 264 -0.41 -4.04 -1.49
N CYS A 265 0.92 -4.17 -1.57
CA CYS A 265 1.67 -4.99 -0.62
C CYS A 265 1.47 -4.53 0.83
N LYS A 266 1.51 -3.22 1.08
CA LYS A 266 1.25 -2.66 2.43
C LYS A 266 -0.16 -2.94 2.96
N LYS A 267 -1.13 -3.13 2.08
CA LYS A 267 -2.50 -3.46 2.45
C LYS A 267 -2.70 -4.94 2.81
N ALA A 268 -1.72 -5.80 2.52
CA ALA A 268 -1.85 -7.25 2.68
C ALA A 268 -2.23 -7.71 4.11
N GLU A 269 -1.82 -6.99 5.16
CA GLU A 269 -2.23 -7.28 6.54
C GLU A 269 -3.70 -6.91 6.80
N GLU A 270 -4.16 -5.76 6.31
CA GLU A 270 -5.57 -5.33 6.39
C GLU A 270 -6.47 -6.31 5.62
N ASP A 271 -6.04 -6.70 4.41
CA ASP A 271 -6.74 -7.66 3.55
C ASP A 271 -6.81 -9.05 4.21
N LYS A 272 -5.72 -9.49 4.85
CA LYS A 272 -5.67 -10.74 5.65
C LYS A 272 -6.74 -10.71 6.75
N ASP A 273 -6.80 -9.62 7.53
CA ASP A 273 -7.75 -9.50 8.63
C ASP A 273 -9.20 -9.52 8.12
N THR A 274 -9.47 -8.86 6.99
CA THR A 274 -10.78 -8.90 6.32
C THR A 274 -11.13 -10.31 5.84
N ILE A 275 -10.18 -11.01 5.21
CA ILE A 275 -10.39 -12.38 4.73
C ILE A 275 -10.65 -13.33 5.91
N GLN A 276 -9.85 -13.23 6.98
CA GLN A 276 -10.00 -14.11 8.14
C GLN A 276 -11.27 -13.86 8.95
N ARG A 277 -11.70 -12.60 9.07
CA ARG A 277 -12.87 -12.21 9.85
C ARG A 277 -14.18 -12.37 9.10
N ASP A 278 -14.20 -11.98 7.82
CA ASP A 278 -15.43 -11.78 7.08
C ASP A 278 -15.67 -12.88 6.02
N ILE A 279 -14.60 -13.38 5.34
CA ILE A 279 -14.73 -14.30 4.20
C ILE A 279 -14.60 -15.77 4.60
N ILE A 280 -13.53 -16.11 5.34
CA ILE A 280 -13.28 -17.53 5.73
C ILE A 280 -14.42 -18.11 6.57
N PRO A 281 -14.98 -17.41 7.59
CA PRO A 281 -16.09 -17.94 8.36
C PRO A 281 -17.35 -18.21 7.53
N GLU A 282 -17.65 -17.35 6.55
CA GLU A 282 -18.77 -17.55 5.62
C GLU A 282 -18.56 -18.77 4.73
N ILE A 283 -17.36 -18.93 4.13
CA ILE A 283 -17.02 -20.11 3.33
C ILE A 283 -17.14 -21.38 4.17
N MET A 284 -16.64 -21.36 5.40
CA MET A 284 -16.66 -22.53 6.27
C MET A 284 -18.09 -22.90 6.71
N LYS A 285 -18.88 -21.90 7.09
CA LYS A 285 -20.29 -22.11 7.49
C LYS A 285 -21.11 -22.70 6.34
N ASN A 286 -20.87 -22.24 5.13
CA ASN A 286 -21.63 -22.67 3.95
C ASN A 286 -21.14 -24.02 3.38
N ASN A 287 -19.93 -24.49 3.72
CA ASN A 287 -19.38 -25.80 3.32
C ASN A 287 -19.45 -26.86 4.41
N HIS A 288 -20.22 -26.67 5.50
CA HIS A 288 -20.29 -27.59 6.64
C HIS A 288 -18.90 -27.94 7.23
N LEU A 289 -17.96 -27.02 7.18
CA LEU A 289 -16.62 -27.21 7.74
C LEU A 289 -16.52 -26.55 9.11
N GLU A 290 -15.91 -27.24 10.06
CA GLU A 290 -15.67 -26.74 11.42
C GLU A 290 -14.18 -26.78 11.75
N ILE A 291 -13.63 -25.64 12.23
CA ILE A 291 -12.24 -25.59 12.72
C ILE A 291 -12.20 -26.15 14.13
N SER A 292 -11.53 -27.30 14.30
CA SER A 292 -11.23 -27.86 15.58
C SER A 292 -9.73 -27.70 15.91
N ARG A 293 -9.36 -27.91 17.18
CA ARG A 293 -7.92 -27.92 17.59
C ARG A 293 -7.09 -28.99 16.86
N SER A 294 -7.74 -30.01 16.30
CA SER A 294 -7.12 -31.11 15.56
C SER A 294 -7.15 -30.94 14.05
N GLY A 295 -7.66 -29.81 13.53
CA GLY A 295 -7.78 -29.49 12.09
C GLY A 295 -9.22 -29.15 11.68
N ILE A 296 -9.44 -29.08 10.36
CA ILE A 296 -10.74 -28.85 9.75
C ILE A 296 -11.47 -30.19 9.74
N LYS A 297 -12.69 -30.23 10.26
CA LYS A 297 -13.58 -31.39 10.23
C LYS A 297 -14.85 -31.05 9.45
N GLU A 298 -15.34 -31.99 8.70
CA GLU A 298 -16.65 -31.93 8.07
C GLU A 298 -17.73 -32.14 9.15
N LYS A 299 -18.72 -31.26 9.19
CA LYS A 299 -19.85 -31.37 10.08
C LYS A 299 -20.78 -32.48 9.56
N GLU A 300 -21.26 -33.35 10.41
CA GLU A 300 -22.20 -34.40 9.98
C GLU A 300 -23.41 -33.74 9.31
N TYR A 301 -23.71 -34.20 8.10
CA TYR A 301 -24.85 -33.77 7.32
C TYR A 301 -26.14 -34.30 7.97
N ASP A 302 -27.07 -33.41 8.32
CA ASP A 302 -28.40 -33.76 8.78
C ASP A 302 -29.35 -33.76 7.59
N PRO A 303 -29.82 -34.97 7.13
CA PRO A 303 -30.73 -35.06 6.00
C PRO A 303 -32.09 -34.39 6.24
N MET A 304 -32.42 -34.04 7.48
CA MET A 304 -33.69 -33.39 7.83
C MET A 304 -33.66 -31.88 7.50
N GLU A 305 -32.45 -31.27 7.41
CA GLU A 305 -32.31 -29.84 7.13
C GLU A 305 -32.84 -29.49 5.72
N ASP A 306 -32.61 -30.34 4.72
CA ASP A 306 -33.09 -30.15 3.34
C ASP A 306 -34.62 -30.37 3.19
N ILE A 307 -35.22 -31.07 4.12
CA ILE A 307 -36.70 -31.30 4.15
C ILE A 307 -37.41 -30.06 4.71
N PHE A 308 -36.79 -29.37 5.69
CA PHE A 308 -37.38 -28.19 6.33
C PHE A 308 -37.15 -26.91 5.57
N ASP A 309 -36.06 -26.82 4.80
CA ASP A 309 -35.70 -25.65 3.99
C ASP A 309 -35.11 -26.08 2.63
N PRO A 310 -35.95 -26.38 1.63
CA PRO A 310 -35.49 -26.85 0.32
C PRO A 310 -34.57 -25.87 -0.43
N ASP A 311 -34.67 -24.55 -0.15
CA ASP A 311 -33.89 -23.51 -0.80
C ASP A 311 -32.57 -23.19 -0.03
N ALA A 312 -32.32 -23.90 1.07
CA ALA A 312 -31.12 -23.65 1.89
C ALA A 312 -29.81 -23.96 1.16
N ALA A 313 -29.81 -25.01 0.32
CA ALA A 313 -28.66 -25.38 -0.48
C ALA A 313 -28.33 -24.32 -1.54
N ASP A 314 -29.34 -23.78 -2.22
CA ASP A 314 -29.17 -22.74 -3.25
C ASP A 314 -28.69 -21.43 -2.63
N ARG A 315 -29.29 -21.01 -1.51
CA ARG A 315 -28.80 -19.80 -0.78
C ARG A 315 -27.39 -19.95 -0.23
N ARG A 316 -26.97 -21.15 0.19
CA ARG A 316 -25.60 -21.44 0.61
C ARG A 316 -24.63 -21.34 -0.56
N MET A 317 -25.01 -21.88 -1.73
CA MET A 317 -24.21 -21.83 -2.95
C MET A 317 -24.04 -20.37 -3.43
N GLU A 318 -25.12 -19.57 -3.41
CA GLU A 318 -25.10 -18.16 -3.78
C GLU A 318 -24.14 -17.35 -2.89
N LYS A 319 -24.22 -17.51 -1.55
CA LYS A 319 -23.30 -16.85 -0.61
C LYS A 319 -21.85 -17.30 -0.78
N LEU A 320 -21.64 -18.58 -1.08
CA LEU A 320 -20.31 -19.10 -1.39
C LEU A 320 -19.76 -18.46 -2.66
N GLU A 321 -20.58 -18.36 -3.70
CA GLU A 321 -20.22 -17.70 -4.96
C GLU A 321 -19.92 -16.21 -4.76
N GLU A 322 -20.70 -15.50 -3.94
CA GLU A 322 -20.43 -14.10 -3.57
C GLU A 322 -19.08 -13.95 -2.84
N SER A 323 -18.79 -14.85 -1.89
CA SER A 323 -17.52 -14.84 -1.16
C SER A 323 -16.31 -15.07 -2.09
N PHE A 324 -16.44 -16.00 -3.03
CA PHE A 324 -15.42 -16.23 -4.06
C PHE A 324 -15.30 -15.05 -5.03
N LYS A 325 -16.41 -14.47 -5.49
CA LYS A 325 -16.41 -13.26 -6.33
C LYS A 325 -15.72 -12.10 -5.64
N LYS A 326 -15.94 -11.92 -4.33
CA LYS A 326 -15.27 -10.91 -3.52
C LYS A 326 -13.75 -11.14 -3.46
N MET A 327 -13.30 -12.38 -3.19
CA MET A 327 -11.87 -12.73 -3.21
C MET A 327 -11.22 -12.49 -4.57
N VAL A 328 -11.85 -12.94 -5.65
CA VAL A 328 -11.36 -12.72 -7.02
C VAL A 328 -11.33 -11.23 -7.35
N GLY A 329 -12.33 -10.46 -6.90
CA GLY A 329 -12.36 -9.02 -7.04
C GLY A 329 -11.18 -8.33 -6.33
N MET A 330 -10.87 -8.74 -5.10
CA MET A 330 -9.71 -8.25 -4.35
C MET A 330 -8.39 -8.58 -5.08
N GLN A 331 -8.23 -9.81 -5.57
CA GLN A 331 -7.05 -10.24 -6.33
C GLN A 331 -6.87 -9.45 -7.63
N LYS A 332 -7.96 -9.27 -8.40
CA LYS A 332 -7.95 -8.45 -9.64
C LYS A 332 -7.64 -6.99 -9.36
N ALA A 333 -8.06 -6.46 -8.22
CA ALA A 333 -7.72 -5.11 -7.76
C ALA A 333 -6.25 -4.98 -7.33
N GLY A 334 -5.49 -6.08 -7.22
CA GLY A 334 -4.06 -6.09 -6.88
C GLY A 334 -3.73 -6.53 -5.45
N SER A 335 -4.73 -6.87 -4.63
CA SER A 335 -4.54 -7.33 -3.25
C SER A 335 -3.81 -8.67 -3.18
N ASP A 336 -2.98 -8.84 -2.14
CA ASP A 336 -2.29 -10.10 -1.84
C ASP A 336 -3.15 -10.98 -0.91
N ILE A 337 -4.10 -11.68 -1.50
CA ILE A 337 -5.05 -12.53 -0.76
C ILE A 337 -4.39 -13.77 -0.12
N TYR A 338 -3.17 -14.12 -0.52
CA TYR A 338 -2.45 -15.32 -0.07
C TYR A 338 -1.57 -15.07 1.15
N PHE A 339 -1.25 -13.80 1.46
CA PHE A 339 -0.33 -13.42 2.55
C PHE A 339 -0.70 -14.08 3.88
N GLY A 340 -1.98 -14.07 4.28
CA GLY A 340 -2.47 -14.62 5.53
C GLY A 340 -2.24 -16.13 5.66
N GLY A 341 -2.52 -16.88 4.59
CA GLY A 341 -2.37 -18.34 4.56
C GLY A 341 -0.91 -18.78 4.65
N PHE A 342 -0.02 -18.14 3.89
CA PHE A 342 1.38 -18.53 3.83
C PHE A 342 2.26 -17.96 4.95
N SER A 343 1.80 -16.95 5.70
CA SER A 343 2.61 -16.32 6.76
C SER A 343 3.09 -17.29 7.85
N GLN A 344 2.26 -18.26 8.24
CA GLN A 344 2.62 -19.28 9.23
C GLN A 344 3.62 -20.31 8.69
N MET A 345 3.59 -20.56 7.38
CA MET A 345 4.44 -21.55 6.71
C MET A 345 5.89 -21.06 6.54
N LYS A 346 6.17 -19.75 6.73
CA LYS A 346 7.53 -19.20 6.73
C LYS A 346 8.40 -19.67 7.90
N ARG A 347 7.85 -20.49 8.81
CA ARG A 347 8.58 -21.12 9.92
C ARG A 347 9.27 -22.43 9.53
N PHE A 348 9.09 -22.94 8.30
CA PHE A 348 9.83 -24.11 7.82
C PHE A 348 11.35 -23.86 7.86
N ARG A 349 12.13 -24.93 8.14
CA ARG A 349 13.61 -24.87 8.20
C ARG A 349 14.25 -24.30 6.95
N PHE A 350 13.62 -24.44 5.82
CA PHE A 350 14.01 -23.84 4.54
C PHE A 350 14.32 -22.34 4.68
N PHE A 351 13.47 -21.60 5.40
CA PHE A 351 13.60 -20.15 5.60
C PHE A 351 14.62 -19.74 6.67
N ASN A 352 15.28 -20.68 7.34
CA ASN A 352 16.38 -20.36 8.25
C ASN A 352 17.63 -19.86 7.51
N HIS A 353 17.75 -20.16 6.21
CA HIS A 353 18.83 -19.63 5.38
C HIS A 353 18.37 -18.37 4.65
N HIS A 354 19.11 -17.25 4.80
CA HIS A 354 18.72 -15.94 4.27
C HIS A 354 18.50 -15.95 2.75
N ALA A 355 19.38 -16.61 1.99
CA ALA A 355 19.27 -16.70 0.53
C ALA A 355 17.95 -17.33 0.05
N ASN A 356 17.38 -18.26 0.85
CA ASN A 356 16.17 -18.99 0.47
C ASN A 356 14.92 -18.09 0.42
N TRP A 357 14.93 -16.91 1.08
CA TRP A 357 13.85 -15.93 0.97
C TRP A 357 13.81 -15.21 -0.37
N PHE A 358 14.94 -15.22 -1.10
CA PHE A 358 15.11 -14.53 -2.38
C PHE A 358 15.29 -15.50 -3.54
N MET A 359 15.29 -16.81 -3.24
CA MET A 359 15.51 -17.86 -4.22
C MET A 359 14.30 -18.00 -5.15
N PRO A 360 14.44 -17.79 -6.47
CA PRO A 360 13.41 -18.13 -7.42
C PRO A 360 13.00 -19.60 -7.30
N PHE A 361 11.73 -19.89 -7.51
CA PHE A 361 11.25 -21.27 -7.38
C PHE A 361 11.74 -22.13 -8.56
N TYR A 362 12.37 -23.26 -8.22
CA TYR A 362 12.70 -24.33 -9.17
C TYR A 362 12.60 -25.70 -8.48
N ILE A 363 12.15 -26.68 -9.23
CA ILE A 363 11.77 -27.98 -8.68
C ILE A 363 12.97 -28.86 -8.30
N GLU A 364 14.13 -28.61 -8.94
CA GLU A 364 15.40 -29.31 -8.70
C GLU A 364 16.14 -28.78 -7.45
N ASN A 365 15.53 -27.83 -6.71
CA ASN A 365 16.16 -27.29 -5.50
C ASN A 365 16.44 -28.40 -4.48
N PRO A 366 17.70 -28.65 -4.11
CA PRO A 366 18.05 -29.71 -3.17
C PRO A 366 17.39 -29.57 -1.80
N ASP A 367 17.09 -28.34 -1.36
CA ASP A 367 16.46 -28.07 -0.05
C ASP A 367 15.02 -28.57 0.04
N ILE A 368 14.36 -28.81 -1.10
CA ILE A 368 12.99 -29.36 -1.18
C ILE A 368 12.95 -30.73 -1.85
N ALA A 369 14.10 -31.34 -2.14
CA ALA A 369 14.18 -32.61 -2.88
C ALA A 369 13.35 -33.73 -2.24
N GLU A 370 13.33 -33.83 -0.90
CA GLU A 370 12.51 -34.79 -0.16
C GLU A 370 11.01 -34.52 -0.39
N ALA A 371 10.61 -33.25 -0.28
CA ALA A 371 9.21 -32.87 -0.50
C ALA A 371 8.76 -33.16 -1.94
N VAL A 372 9.59 -32.85 -2.93
CA VAL A 372 9.31 -33.12 -4.34
C VAL A 372 9.24 -34.61 -4.62
N ASN A 373 10.13 -35.43 -4.02
CA ASN A 373 10.09 -36.89 -4.18
C ASN A 373 8.79 -37.50 -3.66
N ASN A 374 8.29 -37.01 -2.52
CA ASN A 374 7.01 -37.45 -1.95
C ASN A 374 5.79 -37.11 -2.85
N MET A 375 5.94 -36.12 -3.74
CA MET A 375 4.90 -35.65 -4.64
C MET A 375 5.04 -36.18 -6.08
N LYS A 376 6.11 -36.93 -6.40
CA LYS A 376 6.39 -37.42 -7.79
C LYS A 376 5.23 -38.19 -8.41
N GLU A 377 4.46 -38.92 -7.60
CA GLU A 377 3.34 -39.76 -8.03
C GLU A 377 2.02 -38.98 -8.17
N ILE A 378 2.00 -37.67 -7.86
CA ILE A 378 0.79 -36.85 -7.89
C ILE A 378 0.98 -35.69 -8.90
N PRO A 379 0.65 -35.89 -10.18
CA PRO A 379 0.82 -34.88 -11.24
C PRO A 379 0.14 -33.55 -10.94
N LEU A 380 -1.05 -33.61 -10.28
CA LEU A 380 -1.80 -32.44 -9.84
C LEU A 380 -0.98 -31.49 -8.98
N VAL A 381 -0.25 -32.00 -7.99
CA VAL A 381 0.52 -31.16 -7.07
C VAL A 381 1.69 -30.48 -7.79
N LYS A 382 2.34 -31.23 -8.71
CA LYS A 382 3.43 -30.68 -9.53
C LYS A 382 2.93 -29.52 -10.43
N HIS A 383 1.79 -29.71 -11.05
CA HIS A 383 1.15 -28.70 -11.88
C HIS A 383 0.70 -27.47 -11.05
N LEU A 384 0.10 -27.72 -9.91
CA LEU A 384 -0.30 -26.68 -8.94
C LEU A 384 0.87 -25.79 -8.55
N ILE A 385 2.00 -26.38 -8.18
CA ILE A 385 3.18 -25.62 -7.74
C ILE A 385 3.74 -24.76 -8.90
N SER A 386 3.74 -25.28 -10.12
CA SER A 386 4.29 -24.55 -11.27
C SER A 386 3.39 -23.42 -11.77
N ARG A 387 2.06 -23.60 -11.73
CA ARG A 387 1.07 -22.66 -12.31
C ARG A 387 0.26 -21.88 -11.28
N ALA A 388 0.43 -22.15 -10.00
CA ALA A 388 -0.28 -21.40 -8.97
C ALA A 388 0.14 -19.92 -8.95
N PRO A 389 -0.81 -18.99 -8.72
CA PRO A 389 -0.55 -17.55 -8.69
C PRO A 389 0.12 -17.12 -7.38
N PHE A 390 1.15 -17.86 -6.95
CA PHE A 390 1.92 -17.63 -5.74
C PHE A 390 3.28 -17.01 -6.08
N CYS A 391 3.79 -16.16 -5.21
CA CYS A 391 5.18 -15.75 -5.27
C CYS A 391 6.12 -16.92 -4.95
N ASP A 392 7.39 -16.81 -5.32
CA ASP A 392 8.35 -17.93 -5.26
C ASP A 392 8.49 -18.50 -3.84
N SER A 393 8.57 -17.66 -2.82
CA SER A 393 8.67 -18.12 -1.44
C SER A 393 7.41 -18.86 -0.95
N ASP A 394 6.23 -18.52 -1.50
CA ASP A 394 4.97 -19.23 -1.20
C ASP A 394 4.90 -20.57 -1.91
N LYS A 395 5.42 -20.68 -3.14
CA LYS A 395 5.55 -21.98 -3.83
C LYS A 395 6.41 -22.95 -3.04
N TYR A 396 7.53 -22.49 -2.46
CA TYR A 396 8.33 -23.29 -1.54
C TYR A 396 7.56 -23.71 -0.29
N SER A 397 6.84 -22.76 0.32
CA SER A 397 5.99 -23.04 1.49
C SER A 397 4.92 -24.06 1.19
N PHE A 398 4.27 -23.93 0.04
CA PHE A 398 3.23 -24.83 -0.43
C PHE A 398 3.77 -26.24 -0.68
N ALA A 399 4.91 -26.36 -1.37
CA ALA A 399 5.55 -27.64 -1.64
C ALA A 399 5.89 -28.40 -0.34
N LEU A 400 6.47 -27.70 0.64
CA LEU A 400 6.82 -28.28 1.94
C LEU A 400 5.58 -28.70 2.74
N ALA A 401 4.54 -27.87 2.78
CA ALA A 401 3.29 -28.16 3.50
C ALA A 401 2.52 -29.33 2.85
N MET A 402 2.46 -29.37 1.52
CA MET A 402 1.79 -30.47 0.80
C MET A 402 2.51 -31.80 0.99
N SER A 403 3.83 -31.82 1.04
CA SER A 403 4.61 -33.02 1.36
C SER A 403 4.23 -33.58 2.73
N ASP A 404 4.11 -32.73 3.75
CA ASP A 404 3.70 -33.14 5.10
C ASP A 404 2.28 -33.71 5.15
N ILE A 405 1.36 -33.15 4.35
CA ILE A 405 -0.03 -33.61 4.24
C ILE A 405 -0.06 -34.97 3.53
N ILE A 406 0.57 -35.09 2.36
CA ILE A 406 0.60 -36.31 1.54
C ILE A 406 1.17 -37.49 2.33
N ASN A 407 2.22 -37.27 3.12
CA ASN A 407 2.82 -38.31 3.95
C ASN A 407 1.88 -38.86 5.02
N LYS A 408 0.85 -38.08 5.43
CA LYS A 408 -0.15 -38.48 6.44
C LYS A 408 -1.40 -39.09 5.80
N LEU A 409 -1.59 -38.97 4.49
CA LEU A 409 -2.78 -39.51 3.80
C LEU A 409 -2.63 -41.01 3.50
N PRO A 410 -3.73 -41.80 3.67
CA PRO A 410 -3.77 -43.19 3.24
C PRO A 410 -3.51 -43.32 1.72
N ALA A 411 -2.84 -44.41 1.30
CA ALA A 411 -2.50 -44.65 -0.11
C ALA A 411 -3.71 -44.60 -1.05
N GLN A 412 -4.86 -45.03 -0.61
CA GLN A 412 -6.12 -44.99 -1.38
C GLN A 412 -6.58 -43.55 -1.68
N MET A 413 -6.45 -42.63 -0.72
CA MET A 413 -6.79 -41.20 -0.91
C MET A 413 -5.78 -40.48 -1.80
N ARG A 414 -4.48 -40.85 -1.73
CA ARG A 414 -3.45 -40.31 -2.62
C ARG A 414 -3.75 -40.59 -4.11
N ASN A 415 -4.23 -41.80 -4.40
CA ASN A 415 -4.59 -42.22 -5.76
C ASN A 415 -5.90 -41.59 -6.29
N MET A 416 -6.75 -41.07 -5.39
CA MET A 416 -8.00 -40.36 -5.76
C MET A 416 -7.78 -38.88 -6.05
N MET A 417 -6.61 -38.32 -5.76
CA MET A 417 -6.26 -36.95 -6.14
C MET A 417 -5.99 -36.87 -7.67
N GLY A 418 -7.05 -37.07 -8.45
CA GLY A 418 -7.02 -36.98 -9.91
C GLY A 418 -6.78 -35.54 -10.37
N TYR A 419 -6.31 -35.42 -11.60
CA TYR A 419 -6.09 -34.15 -12.27
C TYR A 419 -7.42 -33.66 -12.88
N ASP A 420 -7.93 -32.53 -12.40
CA ASP A 420 -9.03 -31.80 -13.03
C ASP A 420 -8.53 -30.42 -13.44
N GLU A 421 -8.36 -30.23 -14.73
CA GLU A 421 -7.84 -29.00 -15.35
C GLU A 421 -8.78 -27.81 -15.12
N SER A 422 -10.06 -28.07 -14.84
CA SER A 422 -11.07 -27.03 -14.66
C SER A 422 -10.92 -26.23 -13.34
N MET A 423 -10.22 -26.78 -12.36
CA MET A 423 -9.95 -26.11 -11.08
C MET A 423 -8.99 -24.92 -11.16
N PHE A 424 -8.28 -24.74 -12.27
CA PHE A 424 -7.15 -23.78 -12.42
C PHE A 424 -7.31 -22.77 -13.55
N ASN A 425 -8.49 -22.55 -14.07
CA ASN A 425 -8.79 -21.58 -15.14
C ASN A 425 -8.73 -20.11 -14.66
N GLY A 426 -7.74 -19.73 -13.87
CA GLY A 426 -7.71 -18.42 -13.22
C GLY A 426 -6.80 -17.36 -13.86
N ILE A 427 -5.62 -17.73 -14.38
CA ILE A 427 -4.65 -16.76 -14.93
C ILE A 427 -4.07 -17.32 -16.23
N ASN A 428 -4.08 -16.52 -17.30
CA ASN A 428 -3.51 -16.87 -18.58
C ASN A 428 -1.96 -16.90 -18.47
N GLU A 429 -1.29 -17.85 -19.14
CA GLU A 429 0.18 -17.94 -19.16
C GLU A 429 0.83 -16.63 -19.64
N GLU A 430 0.24 -15.96 -20.64
CA GLU A 430 0.72 -14.66 -21.12
C GLU A 430 0.67 -13.56 -20.04
N GLU A 431 -0.32 -13.61 -19.13
CA GLU A 431 -0.41 -12.68 -18.01
C GLU A 431 0.69 -12.94 -16.98
N MET A 432 1.02 -14.21 -16.72
CA MET A 432 2.09 -14.61 -15.78
C MET A 432 3.49 -14.19 -16.25
N GLU A 433 3.71 -14.09 -17.56
CA GLU A 433 4.96 -13.62 -18.16
C GLU A 433 5.03 -12.09 -18.30
N SER A 434 3.95 -11.37 -17.98
CA SER A 434 3.94 -9.92 -18.11
C SER A 434 4.87 -9.24 -17.09
N PRO A 435 5.57 -8.15 -17.47
CA PRO A 435 6.44 -7.39 -16.57
C PRO A 435 5.75 -6.97 -15.27
N ALA A 436 4.48 -6.59 -15.37
CA ALA A 436 3.68 -6.17 -14.23
C ALA A 436 3.39 -7.31 -13.24
N TYR A 437 3.12 -8.53 -13.74
CA TYR A 437 2.91 -9.71 -12.91
C TYR A 437 4.22 -10.15 -12.23
N ILE A 438 5.31 -10.27 -13.01
CA ILE A 438 6.64 -10.63 -12.49
C ILE A 438 7.05 -9.68 -11.37
N ARG A 439 6.90 -8.37 -11.58
CA ARG A 439 7.20 -7.33 -10.57
C ARG A 439 6.34 -7.50 -9.32
N ARG A 440 5.03 -7.75 -9.48
CA ARG A 440 4.12 -7.98 -8.35
C ARG A 440 4.54 -9.18 -7.51
N MET A 441 4.88 -10.31 -8.14
CA MET A 441 5.35 -11.51 -7.43
C MET A 441 6.66 -11.26 -6.68
N ALA A 442 7.62 -10.60 -7.31
CA ALA A 442 8.89 -10.22 -6.68
C ALA A 442 8.68 -9.27 -5.48
N LEU A 443 7.76 -8.32 -5.57
CA LEU A 443 7.41 -7.44 -4.45
C LEU A 443 6.74 -8.20 -3.29
N GLN A 444 5.86 -9.16 -3.59
CA GLN A 444 5.24 -9.99 -2.56
C GLN A 444 6.27 -10.84 -1.81
N ASP A 445 7.26 -11.42 -2.50
CA ASP A 445 8.38 -12.12 -1.85
C ASP A 445 9.17 -11.20 -0.91
N LEU A 446 9.51 -10.00 -1.39
CA LEU A 446 10.21 -9.00 -0.58
C LEU A 446 9.38 -8.54 0.61
N TYR A 447 8.07 -8.31 0.43
CA TYR A 447 7.18 -7.93 1.52
C TYR A 447 7.14 -9.02 2.60
N ARG A 448 7.04 -10.30 2.20
CA ARG A 448 7.11 -11.44 3.15
C ARG A 448 8.41 -11.46 3.90
N PHE A 449 9.54 -11.26 3.23
CA PHE A 449 10.84 -11.18 3.89
C PHE A 449 10.89 -10.07 4.94
N TYR A 450 10.56 -8.83 4.57
CA TYR A 450 10.63 -7.70 5.49
C TYR A 450 9.58 -7.73 6.61
N GLN A 451 8.48 -8.47 6.44
CA GLN A 451 7.45 -8.60 7.47
C GLN A 451 7.61 -9.83 8.36
N LEU A 452 8.13 -10.94 7.84
CA LEU A 452 8.07 -12.24 8.51
C LEU A 452 9.44 -12.78 8.95
N HIS A 453 10.55 -12.24 8.40
CA HIS A 453 11.90 -12.69 8.78
C HIS A 453 12.19 -12.38 10.27
N ASN A 454 12.88 -13.29 10.98
CA ASN A 454 13.16 -13.14 12.40
C ASN A 454 13.99 -11.88 12.72
N ASP A 455 14.94 -11.54 11.85
CA ASP A 455 15.86 -10.41 12.04
C ASP A 455 15.36 -9.11 11.36
N LYS A 456 14.07 -9.02 10.97
CA LYS A 456 13.49 -7.87 10.25
C LYS A 456 13.74 -6.52 10.93
N ALA A 457 13.71 -6.47 12.25
CA ALA A 457 13.93 -5.25 13.03
C ALA A 457 15.37 -4.71 12.90
N CYS A 458 16.31 -5.54 12.44
CA CYS A 458 17.71 -5.18 12.25
C CYS A 458 18.02 -4.63 10.86
N MET A 459 17.03 -4.53 9.97
CA MET A 459 17.20 -4.18 8.57
C MET A 459 16.42 -2.92 8.22
N VAL A 460 16.88 -2.23 7.18
CA VAL A 460 16.13 -1.11 6.59
C VAL A 460 14.96 -1.69 5.79
N ASN A 461 13.75 -1.42 6.24
CA ASN A 461 12.54 -1.89 5.57
C ASN A 461 12.07 -0.88 4.52
N PRO A 462 12.07 -1.22 3.21
CA PRO A 462 11.60 -0.32 2.14
C PRO A 462 10.09 -0.06 2.18
N PHE A 463 9.31 -0.92 2.87
CA PHE A 463 7.85 -0.79 2.98
C PHE A 463 7.41 0.07 4.17
N ASP A 464 8.33 0.61 4.97
CA ASP A 464 8.00 1.56 6.03
C ASP A 464 7.32 2.81 5.46
N ASP A 465 6.43 3.44 6.23
CA ASP A 465 5.64 4.59 5.81
C ASP A 465 6.47 5.75 5.22
N THR A 466 7.67 5.94 5.76
CA THR A 466 8.59 6.99 5.29
C THR A 466 9.30 6.68 3.96
N ARG A 467 9.27 5.42 3.51
CA ARG A 467 10.02 4.96 2.32
C ARG A 467 9.13 4.41 1.22
N ALA A 468 8.00 3.81 1.59
CA ALA A 468 7.11 3.15 0.66
C ALA A 468 6.55 4.08 -0.43
N LEU A 469 6.42 5.37 -0.14
CA LEU A 469 6.01 6.40 -1.10
C LEU A 469 7.25 7.00 -1.80
N PHE A 470 7.96 6.18 -2.59
CA PHE A 470 9.24 6.55 -3.16
C PHE A 470 9.16 7.73 -4.14
N VAL A 471 8.03 7.93 -4.81
CA VAL A 471 7.84 8.99 -5.79
C VAL A 471 8.03 10.40 -5.21
N THR A 472 7.87 10.57 -3.89
CA THR A 472 8.07 11.84 -3.20
C THR A 472 9.52 12.06 -2.74
N ASN A 473 10.43 11.12 -3.03
CA ASN A 473 11.83 11.28 -2.68
C ASN A 473 12.46 12.45 -3.43
N VAL A 474 13.23 13.28 -2.73
CA VAL A 474 13.87 14.50 -3.28
C VAL A 474 14.74 14.23 -4.52
N THR A 475 15.23 13.02 -4.69
CA THR A 475 16.04 12.61 -5.84
C THR A 475 15.27 12.70 -7.16
N PHE A 476 13.94 12.66 -7.12
CA PHE A 476 13.06 12.73 -8.30
C PHE A 476 12.55 14.15 -8.63
N LEU A 477 12.86 15.17 -7.80
CA LEU A 477 12.25 16.51 -7.91
C LEU A 477 12.36 17.16 -9.31
N TYR A 478 13.43 16.92 -10.04
CA TYR A 478 13.68 17.55 -11.35
C TYR A 478 13.53 16.56 -12.52
N THR A 479 12.86 15.46 -12.28
CA THR A 479 12.64 14.42 -13.29
C THR A 479 11.24 14.47 -13.90
N ASN A 480 11.01 13.70 -14.98
CA ASN A 480 9.69 13.56 -15.59
C ASN A 480 8.69 12.76 -14.74
N LEU A 481 9.08 12.25 -13.57
CA LEU A 481 8.21 11.47 -12.70
C LEU A 481 6.95 12.23 -12.27
N LYS A 482 7.00 13.57 -12.21
CA LYS A 482 5.83 14.41 -11.92
C LYS A 482 4.64 14.19 -12.87
N LYS A 483 4.85 13.64 -14.09
CA LYS A 483 3.78 13.33 -15.04
C LYS A 483 2.75 12.34 -14.49
N ILE A 484 3.17 11.46 -13.58
CA ILE A 484 2.29 10.43 -13.00
C ILE A 484 1.62 10.85 -11.69
N TYR A 485 1.92 12.02 -11.14
CA TYR A 485 1.42 12.42 -9.82
C TYR A 485 -0.10 12.54 -9.78
N ASN A 486 -0.73 13.07 -10.82
CA ASN A 486 -2.20 13.17 -10.88
C ASN A 486 -2.87 11.79 -10.85
N ASP A 487 -2.33 10.82 -11.59
CA ASP A 487 -2.85 9.45 -11.63
C ASP A 487 -2.62 8.74 -10.28
N LEU A 488 -1.48 8.98 -9.65
CA LEU A 488 -1.21 8.45 -8.31
C LEU A 488 -2.12 9.09 -7.25
N CYS A 489 -2.38 10.39 -7.32
CA CYS A 489 -3.32 11.07 -6.43
C CYS A 489 -4.73 10.48 -6.55
N LEU A 490 -5.19 10.24 -7.79
CA LEU A 490 -6.48 9.59 -8.03
C LEU A 490 -6.52 8.17 -7.43
N PHE A 491 -5.47 7.39 -7.65
CA PHE A 491 -5.32 6.06 -7.06
C PHE A 491 -5.34 6.09 -5.54
N MET A 492 -4.56 6.98 -4.89
CA MET A 492 -4.54 7.12 -3.43
C MET A 492 -5.90 7.52 -2.88
N HIS A 493 -6.60 8.43 -3.57
CA HIS A 493 -7.96 8.82 -3.20
C HIS A 493 -8.94 7.63 -3.26
N GLN A 494 -8.92 6.85 -4.34
CA GLN A 494 -9.76 5.66 -4.52
C GLN A 494 -9.48 4.57 -3.47
N GLN A 495 -8.21 4.44 -3.04
CA GLN A 495 -7.79 3.49 -2.01
C GLN A 495 -7.94 4.06 -0.58
N ASN A 496 -8.54 5.23 -0.38
CA ASN A 496 -8.67 5.92 0.91
C ASN A 496 -7.33 6.15 1.65
N LYS A 497 -6.20 6.24 0.93
CA LYS A 497 -4.87 6.51 1.49
C LYS A 497 -4.64 8.03 1.61
N THR A 498 -5.32 8.65 2.58
CA THR A 498 -5.37 10.13 2.73
C THR A 498 -3.99 10.73 3.05
N LYS A 499 -3.17 10.06 3.88
CA LYS A 499 -1.84 10.53 4.27
C LYS A 499 -0.87 10.53 3.09
N GLU A 500 -0.89 9.45 2.28
CA GLU A 500 -0.07 9.33 1.09
C GLU A 500 -0.50 10.35 0.03
N LEU A 501 -1.81 10.56 -0.15
CA LEU A 501 -2.36 11.60 -1.02
C LEU A 501 -1.87 13.00 -0.60
N GLU A 502 -1.97 13.34 0.68
CA GLU A 502 -1.45 14.61 1.21
C GLU A 502 0.04 14.78 0.93
N THR A 503 0.83 13.73 1.17
CA THR A 503 2.28 13.77 0.94
C THR A 503 2.64 14.02 -0.52
N ILE A 504 1.94 13.40 -1.48
CA ILE A 504 2.15 13.65 -2.91
C ILE A 504 1.78 15.10 -3.25
N LEU A 505 0.62 15.57 -2.80
CA LEU A 505 0.12 16.90 -3.11
C LEU A 505 0.99 18.01 -2.51
N LEU A 506 1.58 17.82 -1.32
CA LEU A 506 2.54 18.77 -0.74
C LEU A 506 3.80 18.96 -1.62
N ASN A 507 4.18 17.94 -2.39
CA ASN A 507 5.33 17.97 -3.29
C ASN A 507 4.94 18.29 -4.76
N HIS A 508 3.64 18.42 -5.04
CA HIS A 508 3.13 18.65 -6.39
C HIS A 508 2.01 19.69 -6.38
N ILE A 509 2.37 20.94 -6.62
CA ILE A 509 1.43 22.06 -6.77
C ILE A 509 1.56 22.56 -8.21
N ASP A 510 0.58 22.24 -9.05
CA ASP A 510 0.48 22.77 -10.41
C ASP A 510 -0.82 23.57 -10.58
N MET A 511 -0.68 24.89 -10.49
CA MET A 511 -1.80 25.84 -10.65
C MET A 511 -2.20 26.07 -12.11
N SER A 512 -1.62 25.34 -13.05
CA SER A 512 -2.02 25.31 -14.46
C SER A 512 -2.81 24.05 -14.84
N ASP A 513 -2.78 23.02 -13.99
CA ASP A 513 -3.52 21.76 -14.18
C ASP A 513 -4.78 21.70 -13.31
N VAL A 514 -5.93 21.74 -13.95
CA VAL A 514 -7.24 21.65 -13.27
C VAL A 514 -7.39 20.35 -12.48
N LYS A 515 -6.83 19.23 -12.97
CA LYS A 515 -6.89 17.94 -12.24
C LYS A 515 -6.10 18.01 -10.93
N CYS A 516 -4.90 18.59 -10.95
CA CYS A 516 -4.10 18.80 -9.75
C CYS A 516 -4.85 19.66 -8.72
N MET A 517 -5.42 20.80 -9.16
CA MET A 517 -6.20 21.68 -8.29
C MET A 517 -7.42 21.01 -7.70
N MET A 518 -8.14 20.20 -8.50
CA MET A 518 -9.27 19.40 -8.02
C MET A 518 -8.87 18.38 -6.95
N MET A 519 -7.68 17.77 -7.05
CA MET A 519 -7.19 16.84 -6.03
C MET A 519 -6.87 17.56 -4.71
N HIS A 520 -6.25 18.75 -4.77
CA HIS A 520 -6.03 19.58 -3.57
C HIS A 520 -7.36 19.95 -2.91
N ALA A 521 -8.35 20.39 -3.69
CA ALA A 521 -9.68 20.71 -3.17
C ALA A 521 -10.39 19.48 -2.56
N THR A 522 -10.29 18.32 -3.22
CA THR A 522 -10.86 17.07 -2.71
C THR A 522 -10.22 16.67 -1.37
N LEU A 523 -8.91 16.80 -1.24
CA LEU A 523 -8.22 16.53 0.02
C LEU A 523 -8.69 17.51 1.12
N ALA A 524 -8.75 18.80 0.81
CA ALA A 524 -9.20 19.83 1.75
C ALA A 524 -10.62 19.54 2.27
N MET A 525 -11.54 19.16 1.38
CA MET A 525 -12.90 18.75 1.79
C MET A 525 -12.90 17.48 2.65
N LYS A 526 -12.04 16.53 2.37
CA LYS A 526 -11.93 15.28 3.14
C LYS A 526 -11.42 15.49 4.56
N ILE A 527 -10.54 16.48 4.76
CA ILE A 527 -10.07 16.90 6.10
C ILE A 527 -10.96 17.95 6.76
N GLN A 528 -12.16 18.20 6.18
CA GLN A 528 -13.15 19.17 6.68
C GLN A 528 -12.64 20.61 6.77
N ASP A 529 -11.77 21.02 5.84
CA ASP A 529 -11.25 22.38 5.73
C ASP A 529 -11.61 22.99 4.36
N PRO A 530 -12.87 23.45 4.17
CA PRO A 530 -13.33 23.99 2.89
C PRO A 530 -12.59 25.27 2.49
N TRP A 531 -12.07 26.04 3.45
CA TRP A 531 -11.31 27.27 3.17
C TRP A 531 -10.03 26.99 2.38
N LYS A 532 -9.37 25.86 2.64
CA LYS A 532 -8.20 25.45 1.88
C LYS A 532 -8.52 24.97 0.46
N ALA A 533 -9.76 24.54 0.20
CA ALA A 533 -10.18 24.11 -1.14
C ALA A 533 -10.42 25.29 -2.08
N LEU A 534 -10.92 26.42 -1.54
CA LEU A 534 -11.41 27.54 -2.32
C LEU A 534 -10.39 28.15 -3.29
N PRO A 535 -9.12 28.45 -2.91
CA PRO A 535 -8.14 29.05 -3.84
C PRO A 535 -7.86 28.19 -5.08
N TYR A 536 -7.79 26.88 -4.90
CA TYR A 536 -7.57 25.93 -5.99
C TYR A 536 -8.75 25.91 -6.97
N LEU A 537 -9.98 25.87 -6.44
CA LEU A 537 -11.18 25.83 -7.27
C LEU A 537 -11.47 27.16 -7.97
N GLN A 538 -11.21 28.29 -7.32
CA GLN A 538 -11.32 29.60 -7.93
C GLN A 538 -10.32 29.75 -9.10
N ARG A 539 -9.12 29.19 -8.95
CA ARG A 539 -8.17 29.18 -10.07
C ARG A 539 -8.59 28.20 -11.16
N ALA A 540 -9.12 27.03 -10.80
CA ALA A 540 -9.60 26.02 -11.75
C ALA A 540 -10.72 26.53 -12.62
N ILE A 541 -11.71 27.25 -12.05
CA ILE A 541 -12.85 27.79 -12.78
C ILE A 541 -12.45 28.93 -13.75
N LEU A 542 -11.37 29.66 -13.44
CA LEU A 542 -10.82 30.66 -14.36
C LEU A 542 -10.17 30.03 -15.59
N LEU A 543 -9.65 28.81 -15.48
CA LEU A 543 -9.07 28.08 -16.61
C LEU A 543 -10.15 27.35 -17.43
N GLU A 544 -11.12 26.78 -16.76
CA GLU A 544 -12.20 26.01 -17.37
C GLU A 544 -13.57 26.44 -16.79
N PRO A 545 -14.18 27.54 -17.30
CA PRO A 545 -15.40 28.11 -16.71
C PRO A 545 -16.63 27.18 -16.74
N ASP A 546 -16.70 26.28 -17.72
CA ASP A 546 -17.83 25.35 -17.89
C ASP A 546 -17.54 23.92 -17.39
N ASN A 547 -16.46 23.75 -16.61
CA ASN A 547 -16.15 22.43 -16.06
C ASN A 547 -17.14 22.04 -14.97
N ARG A 548 -18.04 21.11 -15.32
CA ARG A 548 -19.11 20.62 -14.43
C ARG A 548 -18.61 20.11 -13.06
N LYS A 549 -17.43 19.47 -13.03
CA LYS A 549 -16.86 18.94 -11.78
C LYS A 549 -16.36 20.07 -10.88
N VAL A 550 -15.75 21.10 -11.46
CA VAL A 550 -15.28 22.28 -10.71
C VAL A 550 -16.47 23.06 -10.17
N LEU A 551 -17.49 23.33 -11.00
CA LEU A 551 -18.72 24.01 -10.58
C LEU A 551 -19.41 23.26 -9.43
N LYS A 552 -19.56 21.93 -9.56
CA LYS A 552 -20.14 21.08 -8.51
C LYS A 552 -19.34 21.15 -7.20
N MET A 553 -18.02 21.16 -7.29
CA MET A 553 -17.15 21.21 -6.12
C MET A 553 -17.17 22.59 -5.45
N LEU A 554 -17.18 23.69 -6.26
CA LEU A 554 -17.34 25.06 -5.74
C LEU A 554 -18.65 25.20 -4.99
N GLY A 555 -19.76 24.77 -5.57
CA GLY A 555 -21.05 24.79 -4.90
C GLY A 555 -21.02 24.03 -3.57
N LYS A 556 -20.40 22.86 -3.53
CA LYS A 556 -20.25 22.09 -2.29
C LYS A 556 -19.35 22.77 -1.25
N VAL A 557 -18.26 23.41 -1.67
CA VAL A 557 -17.35 24.14 -0.79
C VAL A 557 -18.05 25.32 -0.16
N TYR A 558 -18.71 26.17 -0.95
CA TYR A 558 -19.49 27.30 -0.43
C TYR A 558 -20.63 26.84 0.48
N PHE A 559 -21.32 25.76 0.13
CA PHE A 559 -22.34 25.16 0.98
C PHE A 559 -21.79 24.68 2.33
N ALA A 560 -20.59 24.10 2.35
CA ALA A 560 -19.92 23.68 3.59
C ALA A 560 -19.35 24.84 4.42
N MET A 561 -19.28 26.04 3.84
CA MET A 561 -18.91 27.30 4.50
C MET A 561 -20.13 28.09 4.97
N ASP A 562 -21.34 27.53 4.81
CA ASP A 562 -22.64 28.18 5.07
C ASP A 562 -22.91 29.42 4.18
N GLU A 563 -22.12 29.61 3.11
CA GLU A 563 -22.31 30.68 2.10
C GLU A 563 -23.29 30.17 1.02
N TYR A 564 -24.57 30.08 1.39
CA TYR A 564 -25.60 29.41 0.57
C TYR A 564 -25.96 30.18 -0.70
N GLU A 565 -25.85 31.48 -0.72
CA GLU A 565 -26.10 32.33 -1.90
C GLU A 565 -25.04 32.07 -2.98
N ASP A 566 -23.76 32.06 -2.59
CA ASP A 566 -22.67 31.72 -3.50
C ASP A 566 -22.78 30.27 -3.99
N ALA A 567 -23.12 29.34 -3.10
CA ALA A 567 -23.38 27.95 -3.47
C ALA A 567 -24.48 27.83 -4.53
N ALA A 568 -25.58 28.57 -4.37
CA ALA A 568 -26.68 28.60 -5.30
C ALA A 568 -26.26 29.14 -6.68
N GLU A 569 -25.41 30.18 -6.74
CA GLU A 569 -24.87 30.71 -8.01
C GLU A 569 -24.10 29.64 -8.82
N TYR A 570 -23.22 28.89 -8.16
CA TYR A 570 -22.44 27.83 -8.84
C TYR A 570 -23.30 26.62 -9.22
N PHE A 571 -24.29 26.26 -8.40
CA PHE A 571 -25.23 25.20 -8.73
C PHE A 571 -26.22 25.62 -9.82
N GLU A 572 -26.61 26.91 -9.91
CA GLU A 572 -27.38 27.45 -11.01
C GLU A 572 -26.61 27.31 -12.34
N LYS A 573 -25.34 27.71 -12.37
CA LYS A 573 -24.48 27.53 -13.54
C LYS A 573 -24.40 26.07 -13.96
N LEU A 574 -24.27 25.16 -12.98
CA LEU A 574 -24.24 23.71 -13.23
C LEU A 574 -25.56 23.19 -13.78
N HIS A 575 -26.70 23.62 -13.22
CA HIS A 575 -28.04 23.29 -13.72
C HIS A 575 -28.28 23.82 -15.16
N ASN A 576 -27.87 25.06 -15.44
CA ASN A 576 -28.02 25.65 -16.76
C ASN A 576 -27.20 24.94 -17.85
N LEU A 577 -26.06 24.32 -17.50
CA LEU A 577 -25.26 23.49 -18.40
C LEU A 577 -25.91 22.14 -18.72
N ASP A 578 -26.79 21.65 -17.86
CA ASP A 578 -27.43 20.34 -17.98
C ASP A 578 -28.78 20.35 -17.23
N PRO A 579 -29.83 20.95 -17.79
CA PRO A 579 -31.13 21.10 -17.11
C PRO A 579 -31.86 19.78 -16.87
N ASP A 580 -31.49 18.71 -17.56
CA ASP A 580 -32.07 17.37 -17.40
C ASP A 580 -31.37 16.56 -16.31
N ASN A 581 -30.33 17.11 -15.72
CA ASN A 581 -29.60 16.45 -14.63
C ASN A 581 -30.32 16.69 -13.29
N GLU A 582 -31.09 15.70 -12.85
CA GLU A 582 -31.86 15.72 -11.61
C GLU A 582 -30.98 16.07 -10.39
N GLN A 583 -29.77 15.53 -10.31
CA GLN A 583 -28.85 15.78 -9.20
C GLN A 583 -28.35 17.22 -9.16
N ALA A 584 -28.05 17.83 -10.32
CA ALA A 584 -27.65 19.24 -10.40
C ALA A 584 -28.81 20.16 -9.99
N THR A 585 -30.02 19.86 -10.45
CA THR A 585 -31.25 20.57 -10.09
C THR A 585 -31.56 20.47 -8.60
N LEU A 586 -31.37 19.27 -8.01
CA LEU A 586 -31.56 19.05 -6.56
C LEU A 586 -30.57 19.87 -5.73
N PHE A 587 -29.28 19.88 -6.07
CA PHE A 587 -28.29 20.69 -5.36
C PHE A 587 -28.60 22.18 -5.43
N TYR A 588 -29.03 22.66 -6.62
CA TYR A 588 -29.45 24.05 -6.78
C TYR A 588 -30.67 24.38 -5.91
N ALA A 589 -31.68 23.53 -5.93
CA ALA A 589 -32.88 23.73 -5.12
C ALA A 589 -32.59 23.71 -3.61
N ILE A 590 -31.70 22.81 -3.14
CA ILE A 590 -31.29 22.75 -1.73
C ILE A 590 -30.54 24.04 -1.33
N ALA A 591 -29.61 24.51 -2.18
CA ALA A 591 -28.86 25.74 -1.92
C ALA A 591 -29.79 26.96 -1.83
N LEU A 592 -30.75 27.09 -2.76
CA LEU A 592 -31.78 28.12 -2.73
C LEU A 592 -32.64 28.05 -1.45
N ALA A 593 -33.02 26.83 -1.05
CA ALA A 593 -33.81 26.63 0.17
C ALA A 593 -33.04 27.04 1.44
N LYS A 594 -31.74 26.76 1.49
CA LYS A 594 -30.87 27.19 2.59
C LYS A 594 -30.59 28.70 2.59
N ALA A 595 -30.52 29.31 1.38
CA ALA A 595 -30.46 30.76 1.19
C ALA A 595 -31.82 31.47 1.45
N GLU A 596 -32.83 30.76 1.95
CA GLU A 596 -34.20 31.23 2.22
C GLU A 596 -35.00 31.69 0.97
N GLU A 597 -34.49 31.38 -0.25
CA GLU A 597 -35.19 31.66 -1.51
C GLU A 597 -36.22 30.55 -1.86
N TYR A 598 -37.16 30.30 -0.93
CA TYR A 598 -38.13 29.20 -1.03
C TYR A 598 -39.01 29.25 -2.26
N ASP A 599 -39.36 30.45 -2.73
CA ASP A 599 -40.21 30.63 -3.93
C ASP A 599 -39.56 30.18 -5.22
N LYS A 600 -38.20 30.19 -5.26
CA LYS A 600 -37.43 29.65 -6.39
C LYS A 600 -37.14 28.16 -6.22
N ALA A 601 -36.91 27.70 -4.99
CA ALA A 601 -36.58 26.32 -4.70
C ALA A 601 -37.76 25.35 -4.93
N LEU A 602 -38.96 25.72 -4.46
CA LEU A 602 -40.14 24.84 -4.48
C LEU A 602 -40.57 24.39 -5.90
N PRO A 603 -40.60 25.26 -6.93
CA PRO A 603 -40.93 24.81 -8.27
C PRO A 603 -39.98 23.73 -8.81
N LEU A 604 -38.69 23.84 -8.48
CA LEU A 604 -37.67 22.86 -8.89
C LEU A 604 -37.89 21.52 -8.15
N LEU A 605 -38.14 21.57 -6.85
CA LEU A 605 -38.40 20.38 -6.02
C LEU A 605 -39.73 19.71 -6.42
N TYR A 606 -40.77 20.46 -6.71
CA TYR A 606 -42.05 19.87 -7.17
C TYR A 606 -41.89 19.21 -8.56
N LYS A 607 -41.09 19.78 -9.44
CA LYS A 607 -40.79 19.15 -10.74
C LYS A 607 -40.05 17.84 -10.54
N LEU A 608 -38.98 17.81 -9.73
CA LEU A 608 -38.21 16.60 -9.43
C LEU A 608 -39.09 15.53 -8.76
N SER A 609 -39.93 15.92 -7.79
CA SER A 609 -40.85 15.00 -7.12
C SER A 609 -41.91 14.41 -8.04
N PHE A 610 -42.34 15.19 -9.08
CA PHE A 610 -43.24 14.69 -10.08
C PHE A 610 -42.59 13.73 -11.07
N ASP A 611 -41.34 14.01 -11.46
CA ASP A 611 -40.57 13.16 -12.39
C ASP A 611 -40.14 11.84 -11.74
N ASN A 612 -39.90 11.84 -10.39
CA ASN A 612 -39.55 10.64 -9.64
C ASN A 612 -40.16 10.68 -8.22
N GLU A 613 -41.33 10.10 -8.08
CA GLU A 613 -42.08 10.08 -6.80
C GLU A 613 -41.40 9.30 -5.67
N ASN A 614 -40.47 8.40 -6.00
CA ASN A 614 -39.77 7.52 -5.04
C ASN A 614 -38.37 8.00 -4.67
N ASP A 615 -37.93 9.17 -5.14
CA ASP A 615 -36.64 9.73 -4.73
C ASP A 615 -36.72 10.34 -3.33
N MET A 616 -36.22 9.60 -2.33
CA MET A 616 -36.25 10.04 -0.91
C MET A 616 -35.39 11.28 -0.67
N ALA A 617 -34.35 11.55 -1.46
CA ALA A 617 -33.53 12.74 -1.33
C ALA A 617 -34.32 14.00 -1.76
N VAL A 618 -35.09 13.89 -2.82
CA VAL A 618 -36.02 14.95 -3.28
C VAL A 618 -37.12 15.17 -2.25
N CYS A 619 -37.70 14.09 -1.71
CA CYS A 619 -38.74 14.14 -0.70
C CYS A 619 -38.24 14.84 0.58
N ARG A 620 -37.00 14.52 1.06
CA ARG A 620 -36.36 15.22 2.19
C ARG A 620 -36.19 16.71 1.95
N ALA A 621 -35.65 17.07 0.78
CA ALA A 621 -35.44 18.47 0.42
C ALA A 621 -36.76 19.24 0.34
N LEU A 622 -37.81 18.64 -0.26
CA LEU A 622 -39.14 19.23 -0.36
C LEU A 622 -39.78 19.41 1.01
N ALA A 623 -39.79 18.37 1.84
CA ALA A 623 -40.34 18.38 3.18
C ALA A 623 -39.69 19.50 4.06
N TRP A 624 -38.36 19.58 4.03
CA TRP A 624 -37.58 20.57 4.77
C TRP A 624 -37.91 22.02 4.26
N THR A 625 -37.94 22.22 2.95
CA THR A 625 -38.22 23.53 2.35
C THR A 625 -39.63 23.99 2.68
N LEU A 626 -40.61 23.10 2.62
CA LEU A 626 -41.99 23.40 2.97
C LEU A 626 -42.11 23.76 4.45
N MET A 627 -41.44 23.02 5.34
CA MET A 627 -41.38 23.30 6.77
C MET A 627 -40.74 24.67 7.02
N ALA A 628 -39.61 24.95 6.41
CA ALA A 628 -38.87 26.20 6.55
C ALA A 628 -39.69 27.42 6.08
N GLN A 629 -40.47 27.26 5.03
CA GLN A 629 -41.41 28.30 4.53
C GLN A 629 -42.70 28.46 5.41
N GLY A 630 -42.91 27.55 6.36
CA GLY A 630 -44.11 27.55 7.20
C GLY A 630 -45.34 26.83 6.62
N LYS A 631 -45.22 26.11 5.54
CA LYS A 631 -46.26 25.24 4.93
C LYS A 631 -46.38 23.89 5.63
N LEU A 632 -46.60 23.93 6.97
CA LEU A 632 -46.45 22.79 7.86
C LEU A 632 -47.29 21.57 7.48
N LYS A 633 -48.55 21.76 7.06
CA LYS A 633 -49.42 20.63 6.64
C LYS A 633 -48.89 19.87 5.43
N GLN A 634 -48.27 20.59 4.50
CA GLN A 634 -47.69 19.94 3.28
C GLN A 634 -46.39 19.23 3.67
N ALA A 635 -45.56 19.86 4.49
CA ALA A 635 -44.37 19.28 5.02
C ALA A 635 -44.63 17.98 5.80
N GLU A 636 -45.66 17.96 6.64
CA GLU A 636 -46.09 16.78 7.40
C GLU A 636 -46.41 15.60 6.52
N ASN A 637 -47.09 15.82 5.36
CA ASN A 637 -47.39 14.75 4.42
C ASN A 637 -46.16 14.16 3.80
N GLU A 638 -45.16 14.97 3.44
CA GLU A 638 -43.91 14.49 2.88
C GLU A 638 -43.04 13.77 3.95
N TYR A 639 -42.99 14.29 5.20
CA TYR A 639 -42.30 13.58 6.27
C TYR A 639 -42.99 12.25 6.63
N ARG A 640 -44.30 12.13 6.50
CA ARG A 640 -45.00 10.85 6.71
C ARG A 640 -44.55 9.80 5.68
N LYS A 641 -44.40 10.17 4.40
CA LYS A 641 -43.86 9.27 3.36
C LYS A 641 -42.44 8.78 3.71
N LEU A 642 -41.58 9.69 4.20
CA LEU A 642 -40.23 9.37 4.60
C LEU A 642 -40.18 8.41 5.80
N LEU A 643 -41.05 8.61 6.80
CA LEU A 643 -41.09 7.77 8.00
C LEU A 643 -41.72 6.38 7.75
N GLU A 644 -42.52 6.23 6.69
CA GLU A 644 -43.11 4.96 6.25
C GLU A 644 -42.18 4.16 5.32
N SER A 645 -41.06 4.74 4.87
CA SER A 645 -40.12 4.12 3.97
C SER A 645 -39.05 3.33 4.71
N ASP A 646 -38.50 2.28 4.04
CA ASP A 646 -37.36 1.51 4.58
C ASP A 646 -36.05 2.31 4.60
N ASP A 647 -35.99 3.47 3.89
CA ASP A 647 -34.82 4.36 3.79
C ASP A 647 -34.86 5.53 4.77
N THR A 648 -35.59 5.40 5.88
CA THR A 648 -35.69 6.44 6.92
C THR A 648 -34.33 6.73 7.55
N GLU A 649 -33.88 7.98 7.47
CA GLU A 649 -32.65 8.44 8.13
C GLU A 649 -32.93 9.04 9.50
N THR A 650 -31.91 9.06 10.39
CA THR A 650 -32.04 9.73 11.71
C THR A 650 -32.40 11.21 11.58
N GLY A 651 -31.90 11.89 10.53
CA GLY A 651 -32.26 13.28 10.24
C GLY A 651 -33.75 13.48 9.90
N ASP A 652 -34.41 12.47 9.33
CA ASP A 652 -35.83 12.52 8.99
C ASP A 652 -36.68 12.53 10.25
N LEU A 653 -36.29 11.74 11.27
CA LEU A 653 -36.95 11.74 12.59
C LEU A 653 -36.87 13.11 13.30
N LEU A 654 -35.67 13.71 13.27
CA LEU A 654 -35.43 15.02 13.86
C LEU A 654 -36.26 16.12 13.16
N ASN A 655 -36.17 16.17 11.83
CA ASN A 655 -36.86 17.20 11.05
C ASN A 655 -38.39 17.04 11.08
N ALA A 656 -38.90 15.80 11.07
CA ALA A 656 -40.32 15.54 11.31
C ALA A 656 -40.75 15.97 12.72
N GLY A 657 -39.87 15.75 13.73
CA GLY A 657 -40.08 16.25 15.08
C GLY A 657 -40.19 17.77 15.12
N TYR A 658 -39.35 18.50 14.42
CA TYR A 658 -39.45 19.96 14.26
C TYR A 658 -40.77 20.37 13.56
N CYS A 659 -41.16 19.65 12.50
CA CYS A 659 -42.41 19.94 11.81
C CYS A 659 -43.63 19.77 12.72
N GLN A 660 -43.69 18.72 13.53
CA GLN A 660 -44.76 18.49 14.52
C GLN A 660 -44.72 19.53 15.63
N LEU A 661 -43.53 19.89 16.11
CA LEU A 661 -43.37 20.92 17.14
C LEU A 661 -43.90 22.28 16.66
N LEU A 662 -43.51 22.69 15.44
CA LEU A 662 -43.96 23.94 14.82
C LEU A 662 -45.48 23.92 14.49
N SER A 663 -46.05 22.74 14.26
CA SER A 663 -47.48 22.53 14.08
C SER A 663 -48.28 22.53 15.40
N GLY A 664 -47.58 22.57 16.54
CA GLY A 664 -48.23 22.52 17.88
C GLY A 664 -48.53 21.10 18.38
N ASN A 665 -48.14 20.06 17.67
CA ASN A 665 -48.35 18.66 18.03
C ASN A 665 -47.23 18.15 18.94
N ILE A 666 -47.12 18.67 20.16
CA ILE A 666 -46.00 18.44 21.07
C ILE A 666 -45.81 16.96 21.39
N HIS A 667 -46.91 16.20 21.56
CA HIS A 667 -46.79 14.77 21.88
C HIS A 667 -46.10 13.96 20.79
N GLU A 668 -46.47 14.16 19.53
CA GLU A 668 -45.84 13.52 18.38
C GLU A 668 -44.39 13.97 18.21
N ALA A 669 -44.10 15.26 18.39
CA ALA A 669 -42.75 15.78 18.35
C ALA A 669 -41.83 15.08 19.37
N MET A 670 -42.30 14.87 20.62
CA MET A 670 -41.53 14.17 21.64
C MET A 670 -41.24 12.71 21.30
N ILE A 671 -42.18 11.99 20.69
CA ILE A 671 -41.95 10.58 20.22
C ILE A 671 -40.85 10.55 19.16
N LEU A 672 -40.89 11.47 18.21
CA LEU A 672 -39.92 11.57 17.15
C LEU A 672 -38.53 11.98 17.67
N PHE A 673 -38.43 12.93 18.58
CA PHE A 673 -37.17 13.33 19.20
C PHE A 673 -36.57 12.21 20.05
N LYS A 674 -37.38 11.45 20.76
CA LYS A 674 -36.96 10.27 21.50
C LYS A 674 -36.39 9.23 20.54
N SER A 675 -37.09 8.90 19.45
CA SER A 675 -36.65 7.95 18.43
C SER A 675 -35.36 8.40 17.74
N PHE A 676 -35.22 9.69 17.43
CA PHE A 676 -34.00 10.30 16.92
C PHE A 676 -32.81 10.06 17.85
N ALA A 677 -32.96 10.41 19.12
CA ALA A 677 -31.89 10.33 20.10
C ALA A 677 -31.48 8.87 20.38
N GLU A 678 -32.47 7.96 20.51
CA GLU A 678 -32.23 6.52 20.69
C GLU A 678 -31.47 5.91 19.47
N THR A 679 -31.95 6.15 18.25
CA THR A 679 -31.34 5.63 17.02
C THR A 679 -29.93 6.19 16.84
N THR A 680 -29.69 7.45 17.14
CA THR A 680 -28.36 8.07 17.06
C THR A 680 -27.41 7.47 18.09
N TYR A 681 -27.87 7.24 19.32
CA TYR A 681 -27.08 6.60 20.36
C TYR A 681 -26.72 5.17 20.05
N GLU A 682 -27.68 4.37 19.56
CA GLU A 682 -27.47 2.95 19.19
C GLU A 682 -26.44 2.77 18.06
N LYS A 683 -26.37 3.70 17.10
CA LYS A 683 -25.34 3.69 16.06
C LYS A 683 -23.93 3.85 16.61
N THR A 684 -23.76 4.56 17.71
CA THR A 684 -22.45 4.85 18.32
C THR A 684 -22.09 3.90 19.48
N ASN A 685 -23.11 3.36 20.20
CA ASN A 685 -22.94 2.55 21.41
C ASN A 685 -23.90 1.36 21.46
N PRO A 686 -23.69 0.28 20.68
CA PRO A 686 -24.66 -0.80 20.52
C PRO A 686 -24.85 -1.70 21.76
N GLN A 687 -24.09 -1.54 22.85
CA GLN A 687 -24.09 -2.48 23.99
C GLN A 687 -24.61 -1.92 25.33
N GLU A 688 -24.83 -0.62 25.49
CA GLU A 688 -25.34 -0.02 26.75
C GLU A 688 -26.38 1.06 26.49
N LYS A 689 -27.52 1.01 27.18
CA LYS A 689 -28.53 2.10 27.17
C LYS A 689 -28.30 3.02 28.38
N LYS A 690 -27.77 4.24 28.15
CA LYS A 690 -27.63 5.30 29.18
C LYS A 690 -28.55 6.45 28.83
N VAL A 691 -29.66 6.59 29.57
CA VAL A 691 -30.68 7.63 29.33
C VAL A 691 -30.07 9.03 29.31
N GLU A 692 -29.17 9.34 30.24
CA GLU A 692 -28.52 10.66 30.32
C GLU A 692 -27.72 10.99 29.05
N ALA A 693 -27.02 9.99 28.45
CA ALA A 693 -26.28 10.21 27.23
C ALA A 693 -27.18 10.35 26.00
N ILE A 694 -28.31 9.64 25.97
CA ILE A 694 -29.33 9.80 24.91
C ILE A 694 -29.95 11.20 24.96
N ILE A 695 -30.31 11.68 26.14
CA ILE A 695 -30.88 13.02 26.30
C ILE A 695 -29.87 14.10 25.92
N LYS A 696 -28.60 13.92 26.25
CA LYS A 696 -27.54 14.87 25.86
C LYS A 696 -27.40 15.01 24.36
N ILE A 697 -27.55 13.93 23.60
CA ILE A 697 -27.54 13.97 22.10
C ILE A 697 -28.69 14.88 21.60
N LEU A 698 -29.87 14.80 22.21
CA LEU A 698 -30.99 15.64 21.85
C LEU A 698 -30.73 17.10 22.23
N GLU A 699 -30.22 17.35 23.44
CA GLU A 699 -29.87 18.67 23.94
C GLU A 699 -28.86 19.36 23.02
N ASP A 700 -27.70 18.73 22.80
CA ASP A 700 -26.64 19.27 21.95
C ASP A 700 -27.19 19.60 20.53
N LYS A 701 -28.06 18.75 19.98
CA LYS A 701 -28.61 18.97 18.64
C LYS A 701 -29.66 20.09 18.59
N LEU A 702 -30.51 20.21 19.60
CA LEU A 702 -31.47 21.30 19.68
C LEU A 702 -30.79 22.65 19.89
N GLU A 703 -29.70 22.70 20.69
CA GLU A 703 -28.87 23.89 20.85
C GLU A 703 -28.24 24.32 19.52
N ASP A 704 -27.66 23.39 18.76
CA ASP A 704 -27.07 23.65 17.44
C ASP A 704 -28.08 24.24 16.45
N ASP A 705 -29.34 23.78 16.50
CA ASP A 705 -30.39 24.16 15.56
C ASP A 705 -31.23 25.39 16.05
N MET A 706 -30.88 26.06 17.17
CA MET A 706 -31.60 27.22 17.70
C MET A 706 -31.67 28.39 16.72
N LEU A 707 -30.62 28.59 15.90
CA LEU A 707 -30.67 29.63 14.85
C LEU A 707 -31.83 29.42 13.86
N PHE A 708 -32.22 28.17 13.62
CA PHE A 708 -33.37 27.83 12.80
C PHE A 708 -34.71 27.91 13.57
N LEU A 709 -34.72 27.54 14.86
CA LEU A 709 -35.92 27.39 15.68
C LEU A 709 -36.40 28.69 16.29
N GLU A 710 -35.50 29.57 16.76
CA GLU A 710 -35.83 30.80 17.44
C GLU A 710 -36.67 31.79 16.60
N PRO A 711 -36.34 32.04 15.31
CA PRO A 711 -37.19 32.89 14.44
C PRO A 711 -38.59 32.32 14.22
N ARG A 712 -38.80 31.01 14.46
CA ARG A 712 -40.07 30.28 14.31
C ARG A 712 -40.84 30.11 15.61
N GLY A 713 -40.39 30.81 16.68
CA GLY A 713 -41.13 30.92 17.97
C GLY A 713 -40.72 29.91 19.04
N ILE A 714 -39.63 29.14 18.83
CA ILE A 714 -39.10 28.22 19.82
C ILE A 714 -37.92 28.90 20.53
N ASN A 715 -38.09 29.29 21.78
CA ASN A 715 -37.03 29.87 22.58
C ASN A 715 -36.36 28.86 23.51
N ASP A 716 -35.27 29.23 24.17
CA ASP A 716 -34.52 28.37 25.10
C ASP A 716 -35.39 27.70 26.15
N ASN A 717 -36.34 28.43 26.74
CA ASN A 717 -37.21 27.87 27.75
C ASN A 717 -38.12 26.76 27.20
N MET A 718 -38.60 26.94 25.97
CA MET A 718 -39.41 25.92 25.30
C MET A 718 -38.55 24.69 24.94
N MET A 719 -37.31 24.89 24.51
CA MET A 719 -36.35 23.82 24.24
C MET A 719 -36.10 22.97 25.49
N PHE A 720 -35.80 23.60 26.66
CA PHE A 720 -35.58 22.86 27.89
C PHE A 720 -36.84 22.11 28.35
N LEU A 721 -38.03 22.69 28.19
CA LEU A 721 -39.30 22.01 28.51
C LEU A 721 -39.51 20.75 27.63
N ILE A 722 -39.13 20.81 26.35
CA ILE A 722 -39.21 19.66 25.43
C ILE A 722 -38.25 18.57 25.89
N ILE A 723 -36.99 18.92 26.23
CA ILE A 723 -35.99 17.99 26.74
C ILE A 723 -36.48 17.30 28.01
N ASP A 724 -37.02 18.07 28.96
CA ASP A 724 -37.58 17.52 30.21
C ASP A 724 -38.76 16.57 29.93
N LEU A 725 -39.62 16.90 28.99
CA LEU A 725 -40.73 16.05 28.59
C LEU A 725 -40.26 14.74 27.98
N VAL A 726 -39.24 14.78 27.07
CA VAL A 726 -38.65 13.57 26.51
C VAL A 726 -37.96 12.75 27.61
N TYR A 727 -37.26 13.38 28.54
CA TYR A 727 -36.65 12.67 29.68
C TYR A 727 -37.69 11.91 30.52
N ARG A 728 -38.85 12.51 30.77
CA ARG A 728 -39.95 11.84 31.49
C ARG A 728 -40.54 10.64 30.78
N MET A 729 -40.35 10.50 29.48
CA MET A 729 -40.80 9.29 28.72
C MET A 729 -39.92 8.06 28.99
N TYR A 730 -38.82 8.22 29.70
CA TYR A 730 -37.95 7.10 30.13
C TYR A 730 -38.21 6.66 31.58
N ASN A 731 -38.95 7.47 32.34
CA ASN A 731 -39.38 7.19 33.72
C ASN A 731 -40.87 6.87 33.77
#